data_63de70677ab4461f68e3cbf5049aae4c
#
_entry.id   63de70677ab4461f68e3cbf5049aae4c
#
_cell.length_a   1.000
_cell.length_b   1.000
_cell.length_c   1.000
_cell.angle_alpha   90.00
_cell.angle_beta   90.00
_cell.angle_gamma   90.00
#
_symmetry.space_group_name_H-M   'P 1'
#
loop_
_entity.id
_entity.type
_entity.pdbx_description
1 polymer ?
#
loop_
_entity_poly.entity_id
_entity_poly.type
_entity_poly.pdbx_seq_one_letter_code
_entity_poly.pdbx_strand_id
1 'polypeptide(L)'
;MKFTLSWLKDHLDTDASVDEIAEALTDLGLEVEEIVNPADRLAGFTLGHVKHAEKHPDADKLRVCTVETDEGDLQIICGAPNAREGITVVVCKPGMYIPGLDITISVGKIRGVESFGMMASERELELSDEHDGIIELPSGEVGDRFVDWLAENDPSKVDPMIEIAITPNRPDALGVAGIARDLAARGLGTLKVRDYTPVPGDFESPIKVSIDEDTLDGAPHFTGRLIRGVKNGPSPQWLQDQLKAIGLRPISALVDITNYMTFDHNRPLHVFDADKVQGNLRVHRAKGGEKLVALDEKEYSLQPGMMVISDDKGPESIAGIMGGEETGCTEETVNVFLESAFWDHVQIALTGRALKINSDARYRFERGVDPEYTREGLEHATQMILDICGGEASNVVEAGKAPNHARAYKLDAARVQSLVGMEIPESEQRQTLTRLGFRLDGEMAHVPSWRPDIMGEADLVEEVARIASLTKLQGIPLPRTTAGIPKPVMTPTQRRQSMARRTCAALGYNECVSYTFIDQASAALFGGGDAATMLENPISSEMSHMRPDLLPGLLQAAARNQARGYADLALFEVGPVFHDGEPGDQQTQITGLLVGRSGPKDVHGASRPVDLFDAKADAEAVLAAIGAPAKVQILRGGDAWWHPGRHGKICLGPKKVLGVFGELHPRVLQALDIKGPAMAFTIWSDQVPMPRKSGATRSALELRDLQAVERDFAFVVNADIEALTLVNAAAGADKALIEDVRVFDEFIGGSVGEGKKSLAITVRLQPSDATLKEKDIEAVSTKIVEKVMKATGGVLRG
;
A
#
# COMPACT_ATOMS: atom_id res chain seq x y z
N MET A 1 -12.35 5.77 -9.95
CA MET A 1 -13.37 6.58 -10.69
C MET A 1 -14.71 5.95 -10.45
N LYS A 2 -15.69 6.77 -9.98
CA LYS A 2 -17.05 6.29 -9.69
C LYS A 2 -18.04 6.88 -10.71
N PHE A 3 -19.02 6.09 -11.08
CA PHE A 3 -20.14 6.53 -11.95
C PHE A 3 -21.31 5.57 -11.79
N THR A 4 -22.52 6.00 -12.15
CA THR A 4 -23.70 5.12 -12.13
C THR A 4 -24.01 4.54 -13.52
N LEU A 5 -24.81 3.47 -13.54
CA LEU A 5 -25.22 2.84 -14.78
C LEU A 5 -26.05 3.79 -15.63
N SER A 6 -26.94 4.57 -15.03
CA SER A 6 -27.75 5.55 -15.78
C SER A 6 -26.88 6.65 -16.38
N TRP A 7 -25.87 7.14 -15.62
CA TRP A 7 -24.89 8.12 -16.12
C TRP A 7 -24.11 7.59 -17.32
N LEU A 8 -23.65 6.32 -17.24
CA LEU A 8 -23.01 5.66 -18.38
C LEU A 8 -23.95 5.60 -19.60
N LYS A 9 -25.24 5.29 -19.37
CA LYS A 9 -26.27 5.21 -20.42
C LYS A 9 -26.62 6.57 -21.02
N ASP A 10 -26.23 7.68 -20.38
CA ASP A 10 -26.33 9.00 -21.04
C ASP A 10 -25.39 9.12 -22.24
N HIS A 11 -24.29 8.36 -22.27
CA HIS A 11 -23.28 8.34 -23.33
C HIS A 11 -23.29 7.07 -24.19
N LEU A 12 -23.84 5.98 -23.69
CA LEU A 12 -23.82 4.67 -24.34
C LEU A 12 -25.24 4.11 -24.47
N ASP A 13 -25.70 3.85 -25.69
CA ASP A 13 -26.92 3.09 -25.93
C ASP A 13 -26.59 1.59 -25.83
N THR A 14 -27.01 0.97 -24.72
CA THR A 14 -26.67 -0.43 -24.38
C THR A 14 -27.77 -1.12 -23.58
N ASP A 15 -28.00 -2.40 -23.91
CA ASP A 15 -28.86 -3.32 -23.17
C ASP A 15 -28.02 -4.25 -22.22
N ALA A 16 -26.71 -4.05 -22.17
CA ALA A 16 -25.83 -4.88 -21.33
C ALA A 16 -26.19 -4.71 -19.84
N SER A 17 -26.14 -5.82 -19.13
CA SER A 17 -26.31 -5.87 -17.68
C SER A 17 -25.11 -5.26 -16.96
N VAL A 18 -25.27 -4.94 -15.67
CA VAL A 18 -24.19 -4.45 -14.80
C VAL A 18 -23.01 -5.41 -14.80
N ASP A 19 -23.28 -6.71 -14.71
CA ASP A 19 -22.24 -7.76 -14.66
C ASP A 19 -21.45 -7.83 -15.97
N GLU A 20 -22.14 -7.77 -17.13
CA GLU A 20 -21.48 -7.75 -18.44
C GLU A 20 -20.61 -6.49 -18.63
N ILE A 21 -21.10 -5.33 -18.16
CA ILE A 21 -20.33 -4.09 -18.18
C ILE A 21 -19.11 -4.20 -17.27
N ALA A 22 -19.26 -4.72 -16.06
CA ALA A 22 -18.18 -4.88 -15.09
C ALA A 22 -17.08 -5.83 -15.59
N GLU A 23 -17.47 -6.97 -16.18
CA GLU A 23 -16.54 -7.91 -16.80
C GLU A 23 -15.78 -7.26 -17.97
N ALA A 24 -16.51 -6.52 -18.82
CA ALA A 24 -15.88 -5.84 -19.94
C ALA A 24 -14.92 -4.73 -19.50
N LEU A 25 -15.27 -3.94 -18.49
CA LEU A 25 -14.39 -2.90 -17.94
C LEU A 25 -13.08 -3.49 -17.45
N THR A 26 -13.14 -4.55 -16.64
CA THR A 26 -11.94 -5.25 -16.14
C THR A 26 -11.11 -5.82 -17.30
N ASP A 27 -11.74 -6.44 -18.28
CA ASP A 27 -11.07 -6.99 -19.47
C ASP A 27 -10.42 -5.91 -20.35
N LEU A 28 -10.97 -4.68 -20.33
CA LEU A 28 -10.42 -3.51 -21.02
C LEU A 28 -9.24 -2.85 -20.27
N GLY A 29 -8.90 -3.31 -19.07
CA GLY A 29 -7.88 -2.71 -18.20
C GLY A 29 -8.39 -1.57 -17.32
N LEU A 30 -9.72 -1.44 -17.19
CA LEU A 30 -10.40 -0.54 -16.26
C LEU A 30 -10.96 -1.40 -15.11
N GLU A 31 -10.08 -1.84 -14.22
CA GLU A 31 -10.39 -2.82 -13.16
C GLU A 31 -11.53 -2.33 -12.27
N VAL A 32 -12.58 -3.15 -12.16
CA VAL A 32 -13.71 -2.86 -11.25
C VAL A 32 -13.29 -3.19 -9.83
N GLU A 33 -13.30 -2.18 -8.96
CA GLU A 33 -12.96 -2.31 -7.53
C GLU A 33 -14.20 -2.59 -6.68
N GLU A 34 -15.32 -1.94 -7.00
CA GLU A 34 -16.57 -2.10 -6.25
C GLU A 34 -17.79 -1.88 -7.15
N ILE A 35 -18.85 -2.63 -6.87
CA ILE A 35 -20.21 -2.38 -7.41
C ILE A 35 -21.14 -2.25 -6.22
N VAL A 36 -21.78 -1.08 -6.10
CA VAL A 36 -22.83 -0.85 -5.11
C VAL A 36 -24.17 -0.83 -5.83
N ASN A 37 -24.92 -1.91 -5.67
CA ASN A 37 -26.27 -2.02 -6.26
C ASN A 37 -27.31 -1.84 -5.13
N PRO A 38 -27.97 -0.68 -5.04
CA PRO A 38 -29.00 -0.44 -4.02
C PRO A 38 -30.15 -1.44 -4.11
N ALA A 39 -30.47 -1.93 -5.30
CA ALA A 39 -31.53 -2.92 -5.52
C ALA A 39 -31.30 -4.22 -4.72
N ASP A 40 -30.05 -4.65 -4.53
CA ASP A 40 -29.75 -5.89 -3.79
C ASP A 40 -30.12 -5.78 -2.31
N ARG A 41 -29.92 -4.60 -1.72
CA ARG A 41 -30.30 -4.31 -0.33
C ARG A 41 -31.82 -4.23 -0.13
N LEU A 42 -32.53 -3.83 -1.18
CA LEU A 42 -33.98 -3.60 -1.18
C LEU A 42 -34.78 -4.83 -1.67
N ALA A 43 -34.12 -5.86 -2.17
CA ALA A 43 -34.75 -7.01 -2.84
C ALA A 43 -35.78 -7.77 -2.00
N GLY A 44 -35.65 -7.71 -0.67
CA GLY A 44 -36.56 -8.43 0.25
C GLY A 44 -37.81 -7.66 0.63
N PHE A 45 -37.86 -6.35 0.44
CA PHE A 45 -38.98 -5.52 0.89
C PHE A 45 -40.14 -5.56 -0.10
N THR A 46 -41.37 -5.66 0.45
CA THR A 46 -42.61 -5.73 -0.34
C THR A 46 -43.59 -4.67 0.09
N LEU A 47 -44.53 -4.38 -0.78
CA LEU A 47 -45.62 -3.44 -0.52
C LEU A 47 -46.73 -4.10 0.30
N GLY A 48 -47.31 -3.34 1.23
CA GLY A 48 -48.43 -3.73 2.02
C GLY A 48 -49.47 -2.62 2.12
N HIS A 49 -50.69 -2.95 2.45
CA HIS A 49 -51.77 -2.01 2.60
C HIS A 49 -52.28 -1.94 4.03
N VAL A 50 -52.39 -0.76 4.63
CA VAL A 50 -52.88 -0.57 5.98
C VAL A 50 -54.43 -0.61 5.96
N LYS A 51 -54.99 -1.78 6.35
CA LYS A 51 -56.47 -1.98 6.42
C LYS A 51 -57.10 -1.21 7.57
N HIS A 52 -56.41 -1.21 8.74
CA HIS A 52 -56.90 -0.55 9.95
C HIS A 52 -55.73 0.04 10.74
N ALA A 53 -55.93 1.17 11.41
CA ALA A 53 -54.95 1.84 12.25
C ALA A 53 -55.65 2.42 13.50
N GLU A 54 -55.59 1.68 14.63
CA GLU A 54 -56.17 2.10 15.89
C GLU A 54 -55.14 2.68 16.84
N LYS A 55 -55.55 3.48 17.83
CA LYS A 55 -54.68 3.93 18.89
C LYS A 55 -54.22 2.78 19.77
N HIS A 56 -52.92 2.78 20.11
CA HIS A 56 -52.37 1.80 21.05
C HIS A 56 -53.01 1.97 22.45
N PRO A 57 -53.46 0.86 23.14
CA PRO A 57 -54.17 0.97 24.41
C PRO A 57 -53.36 1.67 25.51
N ASP A 58 -52.03 1.52 25.51
CA ASP A 58 -51.14 2.02 26.61
C ASP A 58 -50.12 3.06 26.11
N ALA A 59 -50.30 3.66 24.91
CA ALA A 59 -49.35 4.66 24.40
C ALA A 59 -49.98 5.61 23.38
N ASP A 60 -50.13 6.87 23.74
CA ASP A 60 -50.80 7.90 22.93
C ASP A 60 -50.14 8.20 21.57
N LYS A 61 -48.86 7.94 21.44
CA LYS A 61 -48.11 8.17 20.22
C LYS A 61 -47.97 6.96 19.31
N LEU A 62 -48.47 5.80 19.74
CA LEU A 62 -48.37 4.57 18.95
C LEU A 62 -49.74 4.19 18.35
N ARG A 63 -49.65 3.52 17.21
CA ARG A 63 -50.85 2.89 16.58
C ARG A 63 -50.64 1.40 16.43
N VAL A 64 -51.70 0.64 16.58
CA VAL A 64 -51.80 -0.77 16.22
C VAL A 64 -52.34 -0.83 14.82
N CYS A 65 -51.55 -1.23 13.85
CA CYS A 65 -51.92 -1.28 12.44
C CYS A 65 -52.11 -2.73 12.01
N THR A 66 -53.18 -3.00 11.27
CA THR A 66 -53.36 -4.25 10.53
C THR A 66 -52.98 -4.00 9.09
N VAL A 67 -51.84 -4.62 8.69
CA VAL A 67 -51.28 -4.43 7.36
C VAL A 67 -51.46 -5.68 6.52
N GLU A 68 -52.14 -5.58 5.40
CA GLU A 68 -52.26 -6.64 4.41
C GLU A 68 -50.94 -6.83 3.68
N THR A 69 -50.45 -8.07 3.61
CA THR A 69 -49.26 -8.46 2.90
C THR A 69 -49.54 -9.70 2.04
N ASP A 70 -48.60 -10.07 1.18
CA ASP A 70 -48.64 -11.28 0.34
C ASP A 70 -48.75 -12.60 1.18
N GLU A 71 -48.39 -12.57 2.47
CA GLU A 71 -48.49 -13.72 3.39
C GLU A 71 -49.71 -13.64 4.32
N GLY A 72 -50.53 -12.61 4.16
CA GLY A 72 -51.74 -12.37 4.99
C GLY A 72 -51.59 -11.11 5.83
N ASP A 73 -52.56 -10.91 6.75
CA ASP A 73 -52.61 -9.71 7.59
C ASP A 73 -51.57 -9.78 8.72
N LEU A 74 -50.72 -8.76 8.83
CA LEU A 74 -49.78 -8.61 9.94
C LEU A 74 -50.21 -7.50 10.89
N GLN A 75 -50.13 -7.74 12.19
CA GLN A 75 -50.23 -6.69 13.20
C GLN A 75 -48.89 -6.03 13.42
N ILE A 76 -48.81 -4.71 13.16
CA ILE A 76 -47.58 -3.91 13.27
C ILE A 76 -47.86 -2.71 14.18
N ILE A 77 -46.99 -2.50 15.17
CA ILE A 77 -47.03 -1.31 16.02
C ILE A 77 -46.16 -0.24 15.39
N CYS A 78 -46.76 0.92 15.09
CA CYS A 78 -46.11 2.02 14.43
C CYS A 78 -46.18 3.32 15.22
N GLY A 79 -45.06 4.03 15.33
CA GLY A 79 -44.95 5.35 15.98
C GLY A 79 -44.93 6.52 15.00
N ALA A 80 -44.96 6.27 13.71
CA ALA A 80 -44.88 7.31 12.68
C ALA A 80 -46.13 8.18 12.67
N PRO A 81 -46.05 9.50 12.53
CA PRO A 81 -47.18 10.43 12.55
C PRO A 81 -48.16 10.22 11.38
N ASN A 82 -47.65 9.73 10.25
CA ASN A 82 -48.45 9.51 9.04
C ASN A 82 -49.11 8.10 8.98
N ALA A 83 -48.86 7.22 9.96
CA ALA A 83 -49.47 5.90 10.00
C ALA A 83 -51.01 6.01 10.14
N ARG A 84 -51.74 5.58 9.12
CA ARG A 84 -53.23 5.62 9.06
C ARG A 84 -53.79 4.55 8.15
N GLU A 85 -55.08 4.34 8.23
CA GLU A 85 -55.83 3.44 7.36
C GLU A 85 -55.80 3.93 5.91
N GLY A 86 -55.73 3.02 4.96
CA GLY A 86 -55.88 3.28 3.52
C GLY A 86 -54.60 3.67 2.80
N ILE A 87 -53.43 3.58 3.43
CA ILE A 87 -52.14 3.88 2.78
C ILE A 87 -51.42 2.60 2.35
N THR A 88 -50.67 2.72 1.24
CA THR A 88 -49.74 1.69 0.79
C THR A 88 -48.36 2.02 1.35
N VAL A 89 -47.71 1.03 1.95
CA VAL A 89 -46.44 1.17 2.73
C VAL A 89 -45.43 0.11 2.36
N VAL A 90 -44.18 0.33 2.73
CA VAL A 90 -43.13 -0.68 2.61
C VAL A 90 -43.06 -1.50 3.90
N VAL A 91 -43.20 -2.83 3.76
CA VAL A 91 -43.28 -3.78 4.87
C VAL A 91 -41.93 -4.49 5.09
N CYS A 92 -41.48 -4.47 6.35
CA CYS A 92 -40.33 -5.21 6.81
C CYS A 92 -40.82 -6.38 7.67
N LYS A 93 -40.74 -7.61 7.14
CA LYS A 93 -41.17 -8.83 7.83
C LYS A 93 -40.12 -9.32 8.83
N PRO A 94 -40.50 -10.13 9.81
CA PRO A 94 -39.54 -10.76 10.74
C PRO A 94 -38.49 -11.58 9.96
N GLY A 95 -37.21 -11.43 10.33
CA GLY A 95 -36.09 -12.05 9.65
C GLY A 95 -35.37 -11.15 8.65
N MET A 96 -35.96 -10.00 8.29
CA MET A 96 -35.36 -9.06 7.36
C MET A 96 -34.37 -8.14 8.06
N TYR A 97 -33.25 -7.88 7.40
CA TYR A 97 -32.23 -6.92 7.85
C TYR A 97 -32.60 -5.52 7.40
N ILE A 98 -32.50 -4.54 8.30
CA ILE A 98 -32.79 -3.13 8.04
C ILE A 98 -31.46 -2.37 8.00
N PRO A 99 -31.01 -1.93 6.81
CA PRO A 99 -29.67 -1.37 6.66
C PRO A 99 -29.44 -0.09 7.47
N GLY A 100 -30.37 0.85 7.49
CA GLY A 100 -30.21 2.11 8.21
C GLY A 100 -30.25 2.03 9.73
N LEU A 101 -30.63 0.87 10.28
CA LEU A 101 -30.64 0.61 11.75
C LEU A 101 -29.61 -0.45 12.17
N ASP A 102 -29.00 -1.15 11.23
CA ASP A 102 -28.10 -2.30 11.47
C ASP A 102 -28.73 -3.37 12.39
N ILE A 103 -30.00 -3.71 12.13
CA ILE A 103 -30.75 -4.70 12.93
C ILE A 103 -31.49 -5.69 12.03
N THR A 104 -31.75 -6.87 12.56
CA THR A 104 -32.68 -7.83 11.97
C THR A 104 -34.02 -7.76 12.70
N ILE A 105 -35.10 -7.56 11.96
CA ILE A 105 -36.45 -7.50 12.53
C ILE A 105 -36.80 -8.84 13.13
N SER A 106 -37.35 -8.82 14.34
CA SER A 106 -37.89 -9.97 15.05
C SER A 106 -39.31 -9.68 15.53
N VAL A 107 -40.09 -10.73 15.79
CA VAL A 107 -41.39 -10.56 16.47
C VAL A 107 -41.13 -9.94 17.85
N GLY A 108 -41.67 -8.77 18.06
CA GLY A 108 -41.45 -7.98 19.27
C GLY A 108 -42.73 -7.72 20.05
N LYS A 109 -42.59 -7.36 21.34
CA LYS A 109 -43.74 -6.91 22.17
C LYS A 109 -43.48 -5.44 22.57
N ILE A 110 -44.30 -4.54 22.03
CA ILE A 110 -44.19 -3.11 22.28
C ILE A 110 -45.31 -2.68 23.22
N ARG A 111 -44.95 -2.28 24.42
CA ARG A 111 -45.91 -1.92 25.51
C ARG A 111 -47.08 -2.91 25.69
N GLY A 112 -46.77 -4.20 25.65
CA GLY A 112 -47.72 -5.25 25.90
C GLY A 112 -48.44 -5.82 24.68
N VAL A 113 -48.36 -5.15 23.52
CA VAL A 113 -48.95 -5.58 22.22
C VAL A 113 -47.86 -6.16 21.31
N GLU A 114 -48.17 -7.31 20.69
CA GLU A 114 -47.22 -7.97 19.78
C GLU A 114 -47.15 -7.25 18.43
N SER A 115 -45.93 -7.12 17.87
CA SER A 115 -45.66 -6.56 16.52
C SER A 115 -44.92 -7.60 15.69
N PHE A 116 -45.51 -7.94 14.54
CA PHE A 116 -45.02 -8.94 13.61
C PHE A 116 -44.32 -8.33 12.40
N GLY A 117 -43.61 -7.20 12.57
CA GLY A 117 -42.90 -6.52 11.54
C GLY A 117 -42.78 -5.02 11.81
N MET A 118 -42.36 -4.31 10.79
CA MET A 118 -42.17 -2.85 10.78
C MET A 118 -42.62 -2.28 9.43
N MET A 119 -43.11 -1.05 9.42
CA MET A 119 -43.30 -0.24 8.23
C MET A 119 -42.11 0.72 8.16
N ALA A 120 -41.35 0.71 7.05
CA ALA A 120 -40.09 1.43 6.93
C ALA A 120 -40.25 2.91 6.62
N SER A 121 -39.32 3.74 7.14
CA SER A 121 -39.02 5.09 6.66
C SER A 121 -37.90 5.06 5.60
N GLU A 122 -37.71 6.17 4.89
CA GLU A 122 -36.63 6.26 3.90
C GLU A 122 -35.24 6.08 4.54
N ARG A 123 -35.02 6.64 5.72
CA ARG A 123 -33.75 6.52 6.45
C ARG A 123 -33.45 5.07 6.84
N GLU A 124 -34.47 4.31 7.26
CA GLU A 124 -34.30 2.91 7.64
C GLU A 124 -33.87 2.03 6.46
N LEU A 125 -34.23 2.41 5.24
CA LEU A 125 -33.84 1.76 4.00
C LEU A 125 -32.62 2.42 3.30
N GLU A 126 -31.96 3.41 3.94
CA GLU A 126 -30.84 4.19 3.39
C GLU A 126 -31.19 4.90 2.06
N LEU A 127 -32.43 5.29 1.86
CA LEU A 127 -32.91 6.02 0.67
C LEU A 127 -32.73 7.54 0.81
N SER A 128 -32.84 8.07 2.03
CA SER A 128 -32.58 9.46 2.37
C SER A 128 -32.41 9.62 3.88
N ASP A 129 -32.15 10.85 4.36
CA ASP A 129 -32.12 11.17 5.80
C ASP A 129 -33.51 11.37 6.43
N GLU A 130 -34.60 11.27 5.64
CA GLU A 130 -35.97 11.49 6.08
C GLU A 130 -36.44 10.37 7.02
N HIS A 131 -36.87 10.74 8.22
CA HIS A 131 -37.24 9.78 9.28
C HIS A 131 -38.53 10.17 10.05
N ASP A 132 -39.17 11.27 9.69
CA ASP A 132 -40.35 11.77 10.42
C ASP A 132 -41.61 10.96 10.11
N GLY A 133 -41.57 10.09 9.10
CA GLY A 133 -42.70 9.22 8.72
C GLY A 133 -42.26 7.91 8.11
N ILE A 134 -43.25 7.02 7.90
CA ILE A 134 -43.07 5.81 7.10
C ILE A 134 -43.24 6.18 5.61
N ILE A 135 -42.62 5.39 4.73
CA ILE A 135 -42.77 5.51 3.27
C ILE A 135 -44.24 5.27 2.91
N GLU A 136 -44.85 6.26 2.28
CA GLU A 136 -46.22 6.20 1.76
C GLU A 136 -46.18 6.26 0.24
N LEU A 137 -46.67 5.23 -0.42
CA LEU A 137 -46.63 5.08 -1.85
C LEU A 137 -47.98 5.46 -2.48
N PRO A 138 -47.98 6.22 -3.57
CA PRO A 138 -49.22 6.65 -4.24
C PRO A 138 -49.92 5.52 -5.02
N SER A 139 -49.20 4.43 -5.31
CA SER A 139 -49.69 3.30 -6.10
C SER A 139 -48.89 2.04 -5.75
N GLY A 140 -49.37 0.86 -6.14
CA GLY A 140 -48.73 -0.45 -5.98
C GLY A 140 -49.69 -1.48 -5.41
N GLU A 141 -49.52 -2.74 -5.79
CA GLU A 141 -50.34 -3.84 -5.31
C GLU A 141 -49.67 -4.50 -4.10
N VAL A 142 -50.48 -5.11 -3.22
CA VAL A 142 -49.97 -5.84 -2.06
C VAL A 142 -49.15 -7.01 -2.51
N GLY A 143 -47.90 -7.08 -2.00
CA GLY A 143 -46.92 -8.12 -2.35
C GLY A 143 -45.97 -7.74 -3.50
N ASP A 144 -46.19 -6.66 -4.19
CA ASP A 144 -45.21 -6.16 -5.17
C ASP A 144 -43.89 -5.91 -4.49
N ARG A 145 -42.77 -6.15 -5.19
CA ARG A 145 -41.45 -5.86 -4.67
C ARG A 145 -41.24 -4.34 -4.68
N PHE A 146 -40.79 -3.80 -3.56
CA PHE A 146 -40.50 -2.36 -3.44
C PHE A 146 -39.42 -1.89 -4.41
N VAL A 147 -38.41 -2.72 -4.66
CA VAL A 147 -37.36 -2.41 -5.63
C VAL A 147 -37.87 -2.24 -7.06
N ASP A 148 -38.85 -3.04 -7.47
CA ASP A 148 -39.44 -2.93 -8.80
C ASP A 148 -40.31 -1.65 -8.92
N TRP A 149 -41.03 -1.31 -7.86
CA TRP A 149 -41.76 -0.05 -7.77
C TRP A 149 -40.80 1.16 -7.88
N LEU A 150 -39.65 1.13 -7.17
CA LEU A 150 -38.65 2.20 -7.28
C LEU A 150 -38.07 2.28 -8.69
N ALA A 151 -37.78 1.16 -9.32
CA ALA A 151 -37.24 1.15 -10.68
C ALA A 151 -38.18 1.83 -11.69
N GLU A 152 -39.50 1.77 -11.46
CA GLU A 152 -40.51 2.42 -12.31
C GLU A 152 -40.78 3.88 -11.94
N ASN A 153 -40.74 4.24 -10.65
CA ASN A 153 -41.19 5.54 -10.15
C ASN A 153 -40.06 6.48 -9.70
N ASP A 154 -38.94 5.95 -9.22
CA ASP A 154 -37.75 6.70 -8.84
C ASP A 154 -36.47 5.87 -9.10
N PRO A 155 -36.10 5.67 -10.37
CA PRO A 155 -34.99 4.81 -10.76
C PRO A 155 -33.64 5.26 -10.19
N SER A 156 -33.49 6.51 -9.76
CA SER A 156 -32.25 7.02 -9.16
C SER A 156 -31.89 6.30 -7.85
N LYS A 157 -32.92 5.82 -7.13
CA LYS A 157 -32.75 5.11 -5.85
C LYS A 157 -32.27 3.66 -5.99
N VAL A 158 -32.30 3.12 -7.19
CA VAL A 158 -31.89 1.75 -7.51
C VAL A 158 -30.82 1.69 -8.60
N ASP A 159 -30.21 2.84 -8.92
CA ASP A 159 -29.18 2.96 -9.94
C ASP A 159 -27.84 2.39 -9.42
N PRO A 160 -27.26 1.35 -10.03
CA PRO A 160 -26.01 0.78 -9.59
C PRO A 160 -24.84 1.74 -9.79
N MET A 161 -24.03 1.93 -8.75
CA MET A 161 -22.74 2.62 -8.82
C MET A 161 -21.62 1.63 -9.06
N ILE A 162 -20.73 1.95 -10.00
CA ILE A 162 -19.54 1.18 -10.36
C ILE A 162 -18.31 2.02 -10.03
N GLU A 163 -17.37 1.46 -9.27
CA GLU A 163 -16.06 2.04 -9.03
C GLU A 163 -14.99 1.27 -9.80
N ILE A 164 -14.16 2.01 -10.55
CA ILE A 164 -13.05 1.46 -11.33
C ILE A 164 -11.73 2.12 -10.97
N ALA A 165 -10.66 1.33 -10.98
CA ALA A 165 -9.30 1.81 -10.94
C ALA A 165 -8.87 2.27 -12.33
N ILE A 166 -8.23 3.44 -12.42
CA ILE A 166 -7.72 3.99 -13.67
C ILE A 166 -6.21 4.19 -13.58
N THR A 167 -5.49 3.56 -14.49
CA THR A 167 -4.05 3.72 -14.58
C THR A 167 -3.66 5.14 -15.04
N PRO A 168 -2.50 5.69 -14.64
CA PRO A 168 -2.12 7.06 -14.97
C PRO A 168 -2.03 7.38 -16.46
N ASN A 169 -1.82 6.37 -17.32
CA ASN A 169 -1.77 6.52 -18.77
C ASN A 169 -3.15 6.67 -19.44
N ARG A 170 -4.25 6.42 -18.71
CA ARG A 170 -5.60 6.48 -19.26
C ARG A 170 -6.45 7.64 -18.68
N PRO A 171 -5.96 8.91 -18.80
CA PRO A 171 -6.72 10.04 -18.28
C PRO A 171 -8.07 10.22 -18.99
N ASP A 172 -8.23 9.78 -20.23
CA ASP A 172 -9.48 9.82 -20.98
C ASP A 172 -10.62 9.07 -20.26
N ALA A 173 -10.30 7.99 -19.54
CA ALA A 173 -11.26 7.22 -18.75
C ALA A 173 -11.59 7.86 -17.37
N LEU A 174 -11.00 9.02 -17.03
CA LEU A 174 -11.38 9.81 -15.85
C LEU A 174 -12.66 10.63 -16.07
N GLY A 175 -13.32 10.44 -17.22
CA GLY A 175 -14.65 10.92 -17.53
C GLY A 175 -15.55 9.78 -18.03
N VAL A 176 -16.84 9.82 -17.68
CA VAL A 176 -17.83 8.80 -18.09
C VAL A 176 -17.91 8.66 -19.61
N ALA A 177 -17.81 9.78 -20.34
CA ALA A 177 -17.76 9.79 -21.81
C ALA A 177 -16.60 8.96 -22.38
N GLY A 178 -15.43 8.95 -21.73
CA GLY A 178 -14.27 8.15 -22.12
C GLY A 178 -14.47 6.66 -21.85
N ILE A 179 -15.08 6.32 -20.72
CA ILE A 179 -15.45 4.94 -20.36
C ILE A 179 -16.44 4.38 -21.39
N ALA A 180 -17.48 5.17 -21.72
CA ALA A 180 -18.47 4.81 -22.75
C ALA A 180 -17.82 4.53 -24.11
N ARG A 181 -16.79 5.30 -24.49
CA ARG A 181 -16.03 5.11 -25.73
C ARG A 181 -15.35 3.76 -25.78
N ASP A 182 -14.70 3.35 -24.68
CA ASP A 182 -14.04 2.05 -24.58
C ASP A 182 -15.04 0.88 -24.66
N LEU A 183 -16.15 0.98 -23.95
CA LEU A 183 -17.22 -0.02 -23.99
C LEU A 183 -17.85 -0.14 -25.38
N ALA A 184 -18.07 1.00 -26.06
CA ALA A 184 -18.56 1.00 -27.45
C ALA A 184 -17.54 0.37 -28.40
N ALA A 185 -16.25 0.68 -28.26
CA ALA A 185 -15.18 0.06 -29.05
C ALA A 185 -15.14 -1.46 -28.85
N ARG A 186 -15.38 -1.92 -27.62
CA ARG A 186 -15.51 -3.34 -27.27
C ARG A 186 -16.75 -4.01 -27.87
N GLY A 187 -17.79 -3.22 -28.22
CA GLY A 187 -19.03 -3.72 -28.83
C GLY A 187 -20.18 -3.90 -27.84
N LEU A 188 -20.13 -3.29 -26.67
CA LEU A 188 -21.21 -3.36 -25.68
C LEU A 188 -22.29 -2.28 -25.88
N GLY A 189 -22.32 -1.59 -27.00
CA GLY A 189 -23.31 -0.59 -27.29
C GLY A 189 -22.86 0.37 -28.38
N THR A 190 -23.64 1.42 -28.57
CA THR A 190 -23.36 2.48 -29.54
C THR A 190 -23.21 3.81 -28.80
N LEU A 191 -22.15 4.56 -29.10
CA LEU A 191 -21.95 5.88 -28.51
C LEU A 191 -23.11 6.83 -28.95
N LYS A 192 -23.63 7.54 -27.98
CA LYS A 192 -24.56 8.66 -28.23
C LYS A 192 -23.72 9.90 -28.51
N VAL A 193 -23.72 10.32 -29.76
CA VAL A 193 -23.06 11.56 -30.17
C VAL A 193 -23.90 12.74 -29.73
N ARG A 194 -23.28 13.63 -28.93
CA ARG A 194 -23.92 14.92 -28.58
C ARG A 194 -23.30 16.02 -29.44
N ASP A 195 -24.09 16.68 -30.24
CA ASP A 195 -23.67 17.85 -30.98
C ASP A 195 -23.81 19.09 -30.08
N TYR A 196 -22.72 19.72 -29.78
CA TYR A 196 -22.72 20.98 -29.04
C TYR A 196 -22.68 22.14 -30.04
N THR A 197 -23.75 22.93 -30.03
CA THR A 197 -23.79 24.18 -30.78
C THR A 197 -23.16 25.27 -29.92
N PRO A 198 -22.17 26.04 -30.47
CA PRO A 198 -21.57 27.14 -29.73
C PRO A 198 -22.64 28.13 -29.26
N VAL A 199 -22.60 28.53 -28.02
CA VAL A 199 -23.52 29.48 -27.42
C VAL A 199 -23.15 30.89 -27.92
N PRO A 200 -24.04 31.64 -28.61
CA PRO A 200 -23.74 32.99 -29.02
C PRO A 200 -23.55 33.90 -27.80
N GLY A 201 -22.65 34.88 -27.91
CA GLY A 201 -22.49 35.91 -26.88
C GLY A 201 -23.41 37.10 -27.16
N ASP A 202 -24.06 37.59 -26.12
CA ASP A 202 -24.99 38.72 -26.19
C ASP A 202 -24.27 40.07 -25.94
N PHE A 203 -23.04 40.02 -25.36
CA PHE A 203 -22.29 41.23 -25.02
C PHE A 203 -20.79 40.91 -24.91
N GLU A 204 -19.94 41.93 -24.90
CA GLU A 204 -18.50 41.80 -24.64
C GLU A 204 -18.19 41.60 -23.15
N SER A 205 -17.36 40.65 -22.80
CA SER A 205 -16.95 40.46 -21.42
C SER A 205 -16.16 41.67 -20.87
N PRO A 206 -16.55 42.25 -19.74
CA PRO A 206 -15.79 43.31 -19.11
C PRO A 206 -14.50 42.75 -18.49
N ILE A 207 -14.47 41.48 -18.07
CA ILE A 207 -13.28 40.81 -17.55
C ILE A 207 -12.50 40.22 -18.75
N LYS A 208 -11.25 40.61 -18.90
CA LYS A 208 -10.32 40.05 -19.88
C LYS A 208 -9.37 39.06 -19.22
N VAL A 209 -8.76 38.18 -20.01
CA VAL A 209 -7.76 37.23 -19.53
C VAL A 209 -6.43 37.45 -20.28
N SER A 210 -5.33 37.35 -19.55
CA SER A 210 -3.98 37.37 -20.11
C SER A 210 -3.13 36.26 -19.52
N ILE A 211 -2.18 35.74 -20.30
CA ILE A 211 -1.15 34.82 -19.86
C ILE A 211 0.20 35.50 -20.04
N ASP A 212 1.04 35.52 -19.02
CA ASP A 212 2.38 36.05 -19.12
C ASP A 212 3.22 35.21 -20.08
N GLU A 213 4.11 35.86 -20.81
CA GLU A 213 4.93 35.22 -21.83
C GLU A 213 5.80 34.08 -21.26
N ASP A 214 6.32 34.25 -20.05
CA ASP A 214 7.14 33.26 -19.35
C ASP A 214 6.30 32.13 -18.70
N THR A 215 4.99 32.16 -18.87
CA THR A 215 4.05 31.17 -18.30
C THR A 215 3.37 30.33 -19.39
N LEU A 216 3.53 30.71 -20.68
CA LEU A 216 2.89 30.00 -21.80
C LEU A 216 3.29 28.53 -21.95
N ASP A 217 4.44 28.12 -21.43
CA ASP A 217 4.87 26.72 -21.41
C ASP A 217 4.06 25.87 -20.40
N GLY A 218 3.58 26.49 -19.32
CA GLY A 218 2.78 25.86 -18.28
C GLY A 218 1.27 26.07 -18.47
N ALA A 219 0.87 27.16 -19.05
CA ALA A 219 -0.53 27.56 -19.31
C ALA A 219 -0.68 28.01 -20.77
N PRO A 220 -0.65 27.11 -21.75
CA PRO A 220 -0.69 27.48 -23.15
C PRO A 220 -2.05 27.99 -23.62
N HIS A 221 -3.15 27.67 -22.93
CA HIS A 221 -4.50 28.00 -23.36
C HIS A 221 -5.43 28.24 -22.19
N PHE A 222 -6.10 29.38 -22.20
CA PHE A 222 -7.14 29.77 -21.26
C PHE A 222 -8.33 30.31 -22.00
N THR A 223 -9.53 29.80 -21.72
CA THR A 223 -10.79 30.33 -22.22
C THR A 223 -11.69 30.68 -21.05
N GLY A 224 -12.46 31.75 -21.18
CA GLY A 224 -13.39 32.16 -20.15
C GLY A 224 -14.60 32.88 -20.72
N ARG A 225 -15.65 32.98 -19.92
CA ARG A 225 -16.91 33.60 -20.28
C ARG A 225 -17.60 34.18 -19.05
N LEU A 226 -18.05 35.41 -19.17
CA LEU A 226 -18.94 36.02 -18.18
C LEU A 226 -20.39 35.64 -18.47
N ILE A 227 -21.13 35.17 -17.49
CA ILE A 227 -22.56 34.97 -17.55
C ILE A 227 -23.19 35.84 -16.46
N ARG A 228 -24.03 36.80 -16.87
CA ARG A 228 -24.69 37.73 -15.95
C ARG A 228 -26.14 37.38 -15.69
N GLY A 229 -26.64 37.75 -14.54
CA GLY A 229 -28.05 37.56 -14.18
C GLY A 229 -28.44 36.11 -13.90
N VAL A 230 -27.47 35.27 -13.51
CA VAL A 230 -27.75 33.89 -13.09
C VAL A 230 -28.51 33.85 -11.77
N LYS A 231 -29.28 32.80 -11.58
CA LYS A 231 -29.94 32.49 -10.31
C LYS A 231 -29.27 31.23 -9.78
N ASN A 232 -28.26 31.43 -8.93
CA ASN A 232 -27.61 30.31 -8.27
C ASN A 232 -28.47 29.81 -7.11
N GLY A 233 -28.44 28.50 -6.85
CA GLY A 233 -29.20 27.82 -5.83
C GLY A 233 -28.98 26.33 -5.89
N PRO A 234 -29.88 25.52 -5.33
CA PRO A 234 -29.76 24.06 -5.44
C PRO A 234 -29.83 23.64 -6.92
N SER A 235 -28.95 22.71 -7.30
CA SER A 235 -28.96 22.08 -8.62
C SER A 235 -30.22 21.20 -8.81
N PRO A 236 -30.62 20.87 -10.05
CA PRO A 236 -31.70 19.93 -10.32
C PRO A 236 -31.46 18.58 -9.66
N GLN A 237 -32.54 17.90 -9.28
CA GLN A 237 -32.44 16.64 -8.50
C GLN A 237 -31.60 15.57 -9.22
N TRP A 238 -31.74 15.41 -10.53
CA TRP A 238 -30.95 14.45 -11.30
C TRP A 238 -29.43 14.69 -11.16
N LEU A 239 -29.00 15.95 -11.14
CA LEU A 239 -27.57 16.29 -10.98
C LEU A 239 -27.09 16.03 -9.55
N GLN A 240 -27.92 16.37 -8.56
CA GLN A 240 -27.63 16.06 -7.17
C GLN A 240 -27.50 14.55 -6.94
N ASP A 241 -28.39 13.74 -7.53
CA ASP A 241 -28.40 12.28 -7.36
C ASP A 241 -27.16 11.66 -7.98
N GLN A 242 -26.75 12.07 -9.19
CA GLN A 242 -25.49 11.60 -9.80
C GLN A 242 -24.26 11.96 -8.96
N LEU A 243 -24.18 13.19 -8.45
CA LEU A 243 -23.05 13.60 -7.61
C LEU A 243 -23.02 12.86 -6.27
N LYS A 244 -24.18 12.70 -5.62
CA LYS A 244 -24.29 11.93 -4.37
C LYS A 244 -23.90 10.46 -4.55
N ALA A 245 -24.28 9.85 -5.66
CA ALA A 245 -23.97 8.45 -5.96
C ALA A 245 -22.47 8.19 -6.04
N ILE A 246 -21.66 9.16 -6.46
CA ILE A 246 -20.20 9.08 -6.49
C ILE A 246 -19.52 9.60 -5.22
N GLY A 247 -20.31 9.96 -4.19
CA GLY A 247 -19.83 10.43 -2.88
C GLY A 247 -19.56 11.93 -2.80
N LEU A 248 -19.97 12.73 -3.77
CA LEU A 248 -19.86 14.18 -3.72
C LEU A 248 -21.08 14.79 -3.05
N ARG A 249 -20.87 15.85 -2.27
CA ARG A 249 -21.94 16.64 -1.69
C ARG A 249 -22.33 17.75 -2.67
N PRO A 250 -23.58 17.83 -3.13
CA PRO A 250 -24.07 19.00 -3.86
C PRO A 250 -23.92 20.29 -3.04
N ILE A 251 -23.50 21.36 -3.68
CA ILE A 251 -23.21 22.65 -3.04
C ILE A 251 -24.16 23.72 -3.58
N SER A 252 -24.06 24.01 -4.88
CA SER A 252 -24.92 24.94 -5.61
C SER A 252 -24.84 24.60 -7.10
N ALA A 253 -25.84 25.03 -7.87
CA ALA A 253 -25.91 24.69 -9.27
C ALA A 253 -24.64 25.03 -10.07
N LEU A 254 -24.00 26.18 -9.82
CA LEU A 254 -22.76 26.56 -10.50
C LEU A 254 -21.62 25.62 -10.17
N VAL A 255 -21.42 25.27 -8.89
CA VAL A 255 -20.36 24.36 -8.45
C VAL A 255 -20.65 22.93 -8.89
N ASP A 256 -21.90 22.50 -8.81
CA ASP A 256 -22.34 21.16 -9.18
C ASP A 256 -22.17 20.91 -10.70
N ILE A 257 -22.40 21.93 -11.54
CA ILE A 257 -22.11 21.87 -12.99
C ILE A 257 -20.60 21.68 -13.23
N THR A 258 -19.71 22.40 -12.52
CA THR A 258 -18.27 22.22 -12.70
C THR A 258 -17.81 20.85 -12.24
N ASN A 259 -18.39 20.31 -11.16
CA ASN A 259 -18.14 18.95 -10.70
C ASN A 259 -18.64 17.92 -11.73
N TYR A 260 -19.87 18.09 -12.25
CA TYR A 260 -20.39 17.23 -13.29
C TYR A 260 -19.46 17.16 -14.51
N MET A 261 -19.06 18.31 -15.06
CA MET A 261 -18.15 18.38 -16.21
C MET A 261 -16.80 17.70 -15.93
N THR A 262 -16.34 17.79 -14.69
CA THR A 262 -15.11 17.14 -14.24
C THR A 262 -15.22 15.61 -14.34
N PHE A 263 -16.34 15.03 -13.89
CA PHE A 263 -16.54 13.57 -13.89
C PHE A 263 -17.16 13.05 -15.19
N ASP A 264 -17.94 13.85 -15.90
CA ASP A 264 -18.56 13.44 -17.17
C ASP A 264 -17.55 13.43 -18.33
N HIS A 265 -16.78 14.51 -18.49
CA HIS A 265 -15.89 14.73 -19.62
C HIS A 265 -14.38 14.80 -19.29
N ASN A 266 -13.96 14.49 -18.07
CA ASN A 266 -12.59 14.71 -17.63
C ASN A 266 -12.15 16.18 -17.87
N ARG A 267 -13.07 17.14 -17.63
CA ARG A 267 -12.81 18.57 -17.84
C ARG A 267 -13.06 19.35 -16.57
N PRO A 268 -12.05 19.50 -15.70
CA PRO A 268 -12.18 20.40 -14.56
C PRO A 268 -12.34 21.85 -15.03
N LEU A 269 -13.33 22.52 -14.46
CA LEU A 269 -13.68 23.92 -14.68
C LEU A 269 -13.64 24.66 -13.36
N HIS A 270 -13.52 25.99 -13.44
CA HIS A 270 -13.66 26.84 -12.26
C HIS A 270 -14.63 27.99 -12.51
N VAL A 271 -15.30 28.43 -11.47
CA VAL A 271 -16.26 29.55 -11.48
C VAL A 271 -15.86 30.59 -10.46
N PHE A 272 -15.68 31.84 -10.92
CA PHE A 272 -15.42 32.98 -10.07
C PHE A 272 -16.70 33.81 -9.94
N ASP A 273 -17.02 34.29 -8.75
CA ASP A 273 -17.99 35.37 -8.56
C ASP A 273 -17.43 36.63 -9.23
N ALA A 274 -18.00 37.00 -10.38
CA ALA A 274 -17.47 38.08 -11.20
C ALA A 274 -17.54 39.45 -10.54
N ASP A 275 -18.48 39.65 -9.61
CA ASP A 275 -18.63 40.91 -8.87
C ASP A 275 -17.55 41.09 -7.81
N LYS A 276 -16.85 40.01 -7.42
CA LYS A 276 -15.73 40.02 -6.48
C LYS A 276 -14.38 40.16 -7.20
N VAL A 277 -14.28 39.82 -8.48
CA VAL A 277 -13.06 39.94 -9.29
C VAL A 277 -12.74 41.41 -9.52
N GLN A 278 -11.53 41.85 -9.16
CA GLN A 278 -11.05 43.21 -9.36
C GLN A 278 -10.24 43.35 -10.63
N GLY A 279 -10.79 44.03 -11.64
CA GLY A 279 -10.13 44.23 -12.91
C GLY A 279 -10.13 43.02 -13.83
N ASN A 280 -8.97 42.54 -14.25
CA ASN A 280 -8.81 41.44 -15.18
C ASN A 280 -8.13 40.23 -14.55
N LEU A 281 -8.31 39.04 -15.12
CA LEU A 281 -7.61 37.84 -14.72
C LEU A 281 -6.29 37.69 -15.48
N ARG A 282 -5.25 37.36 -14.76
CA ARG A 282 -3.90 37.16 -15.27
C ARG A 282 -3.36 35.82 -14.80
N VAL A 283 -2.93 34.99 -15.74
CA VAL A 283 -2.20 33.76 -15.47
C VAL A 283 -0.69 34.07 -15.47
N HIS A 284 -0.03 33.81 -14.37
CA HIS A 284 1.41 34.10 -14.21
C HIS A 284 2.09 33.11 -13.25
N ARG A 285 3.41 33.21 -13.18
CA ARG A 285 4.17 32.47 -12.17
C ARG A 285 4.30 33.28 -10.88
N ALA A 286 4.02 32.64 -9.74
CA ALA A 286 4.25 33.22 -8.43
C ALA A 286 5.72 33.58 -8.24
N LYS A 287 5.97 34.70 -7.56
CA LYS A 287 7.34 35.17 -7.22
C LYS A 287 7.86 34.57 -5.92
N GLY A 288 6.97 34.02 -5.14
CA GLY A 288 7.22 33.46 -3.81
C GLY A 288 6.84 34.42 -2.68
N GLY A 289 6.17 33.86 -1.69
CA GLY A 289 5.69 34.59 -0.53
C GLY A 289 4.26 35.14 -0.66
N GLU A 290 3.65 35.05 -1.84
CA GLU A 290 2.22 35.30 -2.01
C GLU A 290 1.42 34.25 -1.22
N LYS A 291 0.29 34.66 -0.68
CA LYS A 291 -0.59 33.81 0.13
C LYS A 291 -1.97 33.75 -0.50
N LEU A 292 -2.58 32.59 -0.44
CA LEU A 292 -3.94 32.34 -0.90
C LEU A 292 -4.67 31.52 0.15
N VAL A 293 -5.84 31.98 0.59
CA VAL A 293 -6.81 31.14 1.30
C VAL A 293 -7.63 30.43 0.24
N ALA A 294 -7.53 29.11 0.20
CA ALA A 294 -8.19 28.30 -0.83
C ALA A 294 -9.57 27.81 -0.37
N LEU A 295 -10.34 27.24 -1.30
CA LEU A 295 -11.70 26.72 -1.06
C LEU A 295 -11.80 25.63 0.03
N ASP A 296 -10.66 25.08 0.49
CA ASP A 296 -10.59 24.19 1.65
C ASP A 296 -10.32 24.92 2.97
N GLU A 297 -10.48 26.26 2.99
CA GLU A 297 -10.28 27.16 4.13
C GLU A 297 -8.84 27.21 4.67
N LYS A 298 -7.86 26.65 3.94
CA LYS A 298 -6.45 26.67 4.32
C LYS A 298 -5.69 27.79 3.61
N GLU A 299 -4.74 28.41 4.34
CA GLU A 299 -3.80 29.37 3.77
C GLU A 299 -2.60 28.64 3.18
N TYR A 300 -2.33 28.85 1.89
CA TYR A 300 -1.18 28.34 1.17
C TYR A 300 -0.18 29.45 0.88
N SER A 301 1.09 29.19 1.20
CA SER A 301 2.20 30.06 0.81
C SER A 301 2.76 29.58 -0.54
N LEU A 302 2.64 30.42 -1.56
CA LEU A 302 3.05 30.10 -2.91
C LEU A 302 4.58 30.17 -3.05
N GLN A 303 5.17 29.20 -3.74
CA GLN A 303 6.59 29.16 -4.01
C GLN A 303 6.89 29.76 -5.38
N PRO A 304 8.13 30.27 -5.61
CA PRO A 304 8.52 30.78 -6.92
C PRO A 304 8.28 29.78 -8.05
N GLY A 305 7.66 30.24 -9.12
CA GLY A 305 7.43 29.44 -10.33
C GLY A 305 6.11 28.66 -10.34
N MET A 306 5.36 28.57 -9.24
CA MET A 306 4.01 28.01 -9.23
C MET A 306 3.07 28.86 -10.09
N MET A 307 2.23 28.19 -10.91
CA MET A 307 1.25 28.91 -11.73
C MET A 307 0.06 29.34 -10.92
N VAL A 308 -0.34 30.58 -11.07
CA VAL A 308 -1.47 31.18 -10.34
C VAL A 308 -2.32 32.03 -11.29
N ILE A 309 -3.59 32.13 -10.98
CA ILE A 309 -4.50 33.09 -11.56
C ILE A 309 -4.68 34.21 -10.55
N SER A 310 -4.41 35.44 -10.95
CA SER A 310 -4.56 36.62 -10.10
C SER A 310 -5.46 37.65 -10.77
N ASP A 311 -6.11 38.45 -9.96
CA ASP A 311 -6.73 39.70 -10.36
C ASP A 311 -5.82 40.90 -10.01
N ASP A 312 -6.34 42.12 -10.03
CA ASP A 312 -5.56 43.32 -9.70
C ASP A 312 -5.20 43.39 -8.17
N LYS A 313 -5.85 42.62 -7.33
CA LYS A 313 -5.62 42.58 -5.90
C LYS A 313 -4.56 41.54 -5.52
N GLY A 314 -4.60 40.36 -6.10
CA GLY A 314 -3.70 39.29 -5.77
C GLY A 314 -4.10 37.91 -6.35
N PRO A 315 -3.51 36.82 -5.84
CA PRO A 315 -3.83 35.46 -6.24
C PRO A 315 -5.26 35.07 -5.88
N GLU A 316 -6.02 34.58 -6.87
CA GLU A 316 -7.40 34.10 -6.78
C GLU A 316 -7.52 32.60 -7.00
N SER A 317 -6.50 31.93 -7.56
CA SER A 317 -6.50 30.49 -7.77
C SER A 317 -5.09 29.95 -7.92
N ILE A 318 -4.84 28.76 -7.36
CA ILE A 318 -3.70 27.92 -7.73
C ILE A 318 -4.09 27.22 -9.02
N ALA A 319 -3.55 27.66 -10.13
CA ALA A 319 -3.96 27.28 -11.49
C ALA A 319 -4.10 25.76 -11.67
N GLY A 320 -5.27 25.29 -12.05
CA GLY A 320 -5.58 23.88 -12.30
C GLY A 320 -5.58 22.97 -11.07
N ILE A 321 -5.49 23.53 -9.86
CA ILE A 321 -5.44 22.77 -8.61
C ILE A 321 -6.58 23.13 -7.67
N MET A 322 -6.70 24.40 -7.28
CA MET A 322 -7.73 24.84 -6.33
C MET A 322 -7.96 26.35 -6.40
N GLY A 323 -9.23 26.75 -6.46
CA GLY A 323 -9.64 28.15 -6.40
C GLY A 323 -9.46 28.77 -5.01
N GLY A 324 -9.43 30.10 -4.96
CA GLY A 324 -9.45 30.89 -3.74
C GLY A 324 -10.85 31.07 -3.19
N GLU A 325 -10.95 31.26 -1.89
CA GLU A 325 -12.21 31.46 -1.19
C GLU A 325 -12.82 32.84 -1.50
N GLU A 326 -11.99 33.88 -1.66
CA GLU A 326 -12.44 35.27 -1.78
C GLU A 326 -13.34 35.49 -2.99
N THR A 327 -12.97 34.93 -4.16
CA THR A 327 -13.77 35.00 -5.38
C THR A 327 -14.66 33.76 -5.61
N GLY A 328 -14.79 32.91 -4.60
CA GLY A 328 -15.69 31.75 -4.64
C GLY A 328 -17.16 32.17 -4.82
N CYS A 329 -17.90 31.37 -5.62
CA CYS A 329 -19.34 31.56 -5.81
C CYS A 329 -20.13 31.14 -4.57
N THR A 330 -21.21 31.89 -4.30
CA THR A 330 -22.17 31.62 -3.22
C THR A 330 -23.57 31.54 -3.80
N GLU A 331 -24.57 31.21 -3.00
CA GLU A 331 -25.99 31.21 -3.43
C GLU A 331 -26.45 32.61 -3.89
N GLU A 332 -25.78 33.68 -3.44
CA GLU A 332 -26.08 35.07 -3.78
C GLU A 332 -25.39 35.53 -5.07
N THR A 333 -24.52 34.71 -5.67
CA THR A 333 -23.78 35.05 -6.89
C THR A 333 -24.77 35.23 -8.07
N VAL A 334 -24.72 36.42 -8.70
CA VAL A 334 -25.57 36.82 -9.83
C VAL A 334 -24.81 36.91 -11.13
N ASN A 335 -23.50 37.23 -11.04
CA ASN A 335 -22.62 37.29 -12.20
C ASN A 335 -21.46 36.31 -11.99
N VAL A 336 -21.25 35.38 -12.91
CA VAL A 336 -20.25 34.33 -12.81
C VAL A 336 -19.29 34.39 -13.98
N PHE A 337 -17.98 34.30 -13.71
CA PHE A 337 -16.98 34.12 -14.74
C PHE A 337 -16.57 32.66 -14.76
N LEU A 338 -16.93 31.96 -15.85
CA LEU A 338 -16.61 30.56 -16.06
C LEU A 338 -15.24 30.43 -16.70
N GLU A 339 -14.38 29.58 -16.15
CA GLU A 339 -13.03 29.26 -16.62
C GLU A 339 -12.99 27.85 -17.22
N SER A 340 -12.36 27.70 -18.38
CA SER A 340 -11.86 26.44 -18.91
C SER A 340 -10.47 26.64 -19.45
N ALA A 341 -9.48 25.90 -18.93
CA ALA A 341 -8.10 26.09 -19.31
C ALA A 341 -7.38 24.75 -19.57
N PHE A 342 -6.22 24.85 -20.22
CA PHE A 342 -5.29 23.73 -20.35
C PHE A 342 -3.99 24.07 -19.62
N TRP A 343 -3.53 23.13 -18.81
CA TRP A 343 -2.34 23.25 -17.96
C TRP A 343 -1.32 22.16 -18.28
N ASP A 344 -0.02 22.48 -18.22
CA ASP A 344 1.03 21.48 -18.32
C ASP A 344 0.96 20.51 -17.11
N HIS A 345 0.81 19.23 -17.42
CA HIS A 345 0.59 18.19 -16.44
C HIS A 345 1.74 18.03 -15.44
N VAL A 346 3.01 18.26 -15.86
CA VAL A 346 4.18 18.15 -14.98
C VAL A 346 4.17 19.28 -13.94
N GLN A 347 3.89 20.52 -14.36
CA GLN A 347 3.86 21.66 -13.46
C GLN A 347 2.73 21.57 -12.44
N ILE A 348 1.55 21.06 -12.87
CA ILE A 348 0.45 20.77 -11.95
C ILE A 348 0.85 19.71 -10.91
N ALA A 349 1.49 18.62 -11.36
CA ALA A 349 1.93 17.55 -10.46
C ALA A 349 2.96 18.06 -9.44
N LEU A 350 3.94 18.85 -9.87
CA LEU A 350 4.98 19.42 -9.00
C LEU A 350 4.39 20.39 -7.96
N THR A 351 3.51 21.30 -8.41
CA THR A 351 2.85 22.28 -7.53
C THR A 351 1.96 21.59 -6.49
N GLY A 352 1.10 20.68 -6.93
CA GLY A 352 0.20 19.97 -6.02
C GLY A 352 0.94 19.08 -5.02
N ARG A 353 2.06 18.49 -5.41
CA ARG A 353 2.92 17.70 -4.52
C ARG A 353 3.62 18.60 -3.49
N ALA A 354 4.16 19.75 -3.91
CA ALA A 354 4.83 20.70 -3.03
C ALA A 354 3.88 21.28 -1.98
N LEU A 355 2.64 21.59 -2.37
CA LEU A 355 1.61 22.13 -1.47
C LEU A 355 0.81 21.05 -0.73
N LYS A 356 1.02 19.74 -1.07
CA LYS A 356 0.28 18.59 -0.52
C LYS A 356 -1.23 18.69 -0.70
N ILE A 357 -1.68 19.24 -1.82
CA ILE A 357 -3.10 19.37 -2.17
C ILE A 357 -3.50 18.18 -3.04
N ASN A 358 -4.55 17.48 -2.65
CA ASN A 358 -5.21 16.45 -3.45
C ASN A 358 -6.60 16.97 -3.82
N SER A 359 -6.81 17.33 -5.09
CA SER A 359 -8.10 17.74 -5.62
C SER A 359 -8.44 16.93 -6.88
N ASP A 360 -9.72 16.83 -7.22
CA ASP A 360 -10.17 16.17 -8.44
C ASP A 360 -9.66 16.87 -9.69
N ALA A 361 -9.53 18.20 -9.65
CA ALA A 361 -8.92 18.98 -10.72
C ALA A 361 -7.46 18.62 -10.92
N ARG A 362 -6.64 18.68 -9.85
CA ARG A 362 -5.24 18.26 -9.90
C ARG A 362 -5.10 16.83 -10.43
N TYR A 363 -5.88 15.89 -9.89
CA TYR A 363 -5.82 14.46 -10.25
C TYR A 363 -5.98 14.24 -11.75
N ARG A 364 -6.80 15.06 -12.41
CA ARG A 364 -7.03 15.01 -13.85
C ARG A 364 -5.98 15.78 -14.64
N PHE A 365 -5.69 17.02 -14.27
CA PHE A 365 -4.71 17.81 -14.98
C PHE A 365 -3.28 17.24 -14.92
N GLU A 366 -2.87 16.66 -13.78
CA GLU A 366 -1.53 16.03 -13.66
C GLU A 366 -1.36 14.76 -14.53
N ARG A 367 -2.45 14.17 -15.01
CA ARG A 367 -2.46 13.03 -15.96
C ARG A 367 -2.66 13.46 -17.40
N GLY A 368 -3.19 14.63 -17.59
CA GLY A 368 -3.52 15.20 -18.89
C GLY A 368 -5.02 15.22 -19.16
N VAL A 369 -5.48 16.29 -19.76
CA VAL A 369 -6.83 16.49 -20.24
C VAL A 369 -6.82 16.76 -21.73
N ASP A 370 -7.95 16.63 -22.41
CA ASP A 370 -8.06 16.91 -23.85
C ASP A 370 -7.84 18.40 -24.15
N PRO A 371 -6.77 18.80 -24.85
CA PRO A 371 -6.51 20.20 -25.17
C PRO A 371 -7.56 20.82 -26.10
N GLU A 372 -8.17 20.05 -27.00
CA GLU A 372 -9.19 20.55 -27.93
C GLU A 372 -10.52 20.78 -27.21
N TYR A 373 -10.84 19.96 -26.23
CA TYR A 373 -12.07 20.12 -25.45
C TYR A 373 -12.06 21.33 -24.49
N THR A 374 -10.98 22.13 -24.46
CA THR A 374 -10.91 23.34 -23.64
C THR A 374 -11.98 24.34 -24.02
N ARG A 375 -12.15 24.61 -25.31
CA ARG A 375 -13.19 25.52 -25.82
C ARG A 375 -14.58 24.89 -25.82
N GLU A 376 -14.71 23.65 -26.31
CA GLU A 376 -15.98 22.96 -26.36
C GLU A 376 -16.56 22.72 -24.96
N GLY A 377 -15.72 22.36 -23.98
CA GLY A 377 -16.09 22.20 -22.59
C GLY A 377 -16.61 23.49 -21.95
N LEU A 378 -16.05 24.65 -22.32
CA LEU A 378 -16.57 25.95 -21.90
C LEU A 378 -17.99 26.18 -22.47
N GLU A 379 -18.20 25.89 -23.74
CA GLU A 379 -19.51 26.06 -24.40
C GLU A 379 -20.55 25.10 -23.78
N HIS A 380 -20.17 23.85 -23.54
CA HIS A 380 -21.06 22.88 -22.90
C HIS A 380 -21.49 23.34 -21.49
N ALA A 381 -20.52 23.70 -20.64
CA ALA A 381 -20.83 24.21 -19.31
C ALA A 381 -21.63 25.51 -19.35
N THR A 382 -21.37 26.41 -20.32
CA THR A 382 -22.18 27.61 -20.54
C THR A 382 -23.62 27.26 -20.81
N GLN A 383 -23.89 26.32 -21.74
CA GLN A 383 -25.27 25.88 -22.04
C GLN A 383 -25.94 25.32 -20.79
N MET A 384 -25.25 24.48 -20.00
CA MET A 384 -25.80 23.93 -18.74
C MET A 384 -26.16 25.05 -17.75
N ILE A 385 -25.29 26.06 -17.61
CA ILE A 385 -25.56 27.18 -16.70
C ILE A 385 -26.81 27.97 -17.18
N LEU A 386 -26.91 28.25 -18.48
CA LEU A 386 -28.07 28.95 -19.03
C LEU A 386 -29.36 28.16 -18.83
N ASP A 387 -29.32 26.86 -19.03
CA ASP A 387 -30.50 25.97 -18.89
C ASP A 387 -30.94 25.84 -17.42
N ILE A 388 -30.00 25.81 -16.48
CA ILE A 388 -30.30 25.55 -15.06
C ILE A 388 -30.43 26.84 -14.26
N CYS A 389 -29.52 27.80 -14.48
CA CYS A 389 -29.43 29.04 -13.69
C CYS A 389 -29.98 30.25 -14.46
N GLY A 390 -30.21 30.12 -15.79
CA GLY A 390 -30.57 31.26 -16.65
C GLY A 390 -29.40 32.23 -16.84
N GLY A 391 -29.73 33.44 -17.27
CA GLY A 391 -28.72 34.49 -17.45
C GLY A 391 -28.46 34.78 -18.94
N GLU A 392 -27.48 35.67 -19.18
CA GLU A 392 -27.02 36.09 -20.52
C GLU A 392 -25.50 35.90 -20.60
N ALA A 393 -25.00 35.23 -21.64
CA ALA A 393 -23.60 34.93 -21.81
C ALA A 393 -22.86 36.01 -22.62
N SER A 394 -21.65 36.38 -22.19
CA SER A 394 -20.78 37.25 -22.99
C SER A 394 -20.17 36.51 -24.19
N ASN A 395 -19.53 37.24 -25.09
CA ASN A 395 -18.56 36.63 -26.00
C ASN A 395 -17.47 35.96 -25.18
N VAL A 396 -16.89 34.87 -25.72
CA VAL A 396 -15.76 34.17 -25.07
C VAL A 396 -14.53 35.03 -25.12
N VAL A 397 -13.84 35.13 -24.01
CA VAL A 397 -12.48 35.65 -23.92
C VAL A 397 -11.47 34.53 -23.95
N GLU A 398 -10.38 34.74 -24.70
CA GLU A 398 -9.38 33.69 -24.91
C GLU A 398 -7.98 34.28 -24.83
N ALA A 399 -7.06 33.57 -24.17
CA ALA A 399 -5.65 33.88 -24.12
C ALA A 399 -4.83 32.63 -24.44
N GLY A 400 -3.77 32.79 -25.23
CA GLY A 400 -2.99 31.67 -25.76
C GLY A 400 -3.74 30.88 -26.84
N LYS A 401 -3.44 29.61 -26.96
CA LYS A 401 -4.12 28.66 -27.87
C LYS A 401 -3.90 27.24 -27.43
N ALA A 402 -4.78 26.33 -27.86
CA ALA A 402 -4.59 24.90 -27.61
C ALA A 402 -3.23 24.42 -28.14
N PRO A 403 -2.45 23.67 -27.34
CA PRO A 403 -1.16 23.16 -27.76
C PRO A 403 -1.32 22.20 -28.93
N ASN A 404 -0.33 22.17 -29.82
CA ASN A 404 -0.34 21.21 -30.92
C ASN A 404 -0.14 19.80 -30.36
N HIS A 405 -1.18 18.99 -30.44
CA HIS A 405 -1.17 17.59 -30.02
C HIS A 405 -1.06 16.61 -31.19
N ALA A 406 -1.05 17.08 -32.43
CA ALA A 406 -1.07 16.26 -33.65
C ALA A 406 0.10 15.26 -33.68
N ARG A 407 -0.23 13.99 -33.57
CA ARG A 407 0.70 12.87 -33.62
C ARG A 407 0.13 11.78 -34.51
N ALA A 408 0.98 11.12 -35.27
CA ALA A 408 0.58 9.98 -36.07
C ALA A 408 1.69 8.91 -36.04
N TYR A 409 1.32 7.68 -35.86
CA TYR A 409 2.25 6.56 -35.81
C TYR A 409 1.84 5.49 -36.83
N LYS A 410 2.85 4.81 -37.38
CA LYS A 410 2.63 3.70 -38.29
C LYS A 410 2.18 2.47 -37.49
N LEU A 411 1.12 1.79 -37.95
CA LEU A 411 0.76 0.46 -37.46
C LEU A 411 1.16 -0.57 -38.52
N ASP A 412 2.10 -1.43 -38.20
CA ASP A 412 2.34 -2.68 -38.93
C ASP A 412 1.43 -3.77 -38.34
N ALA A 413 0.49 -4.27 -39.16
CA ALA A 413 -0.45 -5.29 -38.68
C ALA A 413 0.22 -6.57 -38.12
N ALA A 414 1.41 -6.93 -38.65
CA ALA A 414 2.19 -8.06 -38.14
C ALA A 414 2.76 -7.80 -36.74
N ARG A 415 2.85 -6.52 -36.33
CA ARG A 415 3.42 -6.15 -35.03
C ARG A 415 2.57 -6.65 -33.87
N VAL A 416 1.24 -6.69 -34.03
CA VAL A 416 0.32 -7.22 -33.00
C VAL A 416 0.68 -8.68 -32.66
N GLN A 417 0.81 -9.52 -33.68
CA GLN A 417 1.22 -10.92 -33.46
C GLN A 417 2.63 -11.03 -32.88
N SER A 418 3.60 -10.27 -33.39
CA SER A 418 4.99 -10.40 -32.96
C SER A 418 5.24 -9.87 -31.54
N LEU A 419 4.47 -8.89 -31.08
CA LEU A 419 4.64 -8.27 -29.76
C LEU A 419 3.76 -8.92 -28.68
N VAL A 420 2.49 -9.19 -29.00
CA VAL A 420 1.51 -9.72 -28.04
C VAL A 420 1.29 -11.22 -28.22
N GLY A 421 1.51 -11.76 -29.42
CA GLY A 421 1.24 -13.17 -29.72
C GLY A 421 -0.20 -13.47 -30.15
N MET A 422 -1.02 -12.43 -30.37
CA MET A 422 -2.41 -12.60 -30.82
C MET A 422 -2.51 -12.45 -32.33
N GLU A 423 -3.22 -13.38 -32.97
CA GLU A 423 -3.58 -13.28 -34.39
C GLU A 423 -4.89 -12.54 -34.55
N ILE A 424 -4.81 -11.24 -34.85
CA ILE A 424 -5.96 -10.36 -35.09
C ILE A 424 -5.91 -9.91 -36.56
N PRO A 425 -6.97 -10.11 -37.36
CA PRO A 425 -6.99 -9.67 -38.75
C PRO A 425 -6.76 -8.14 -38.87
N GLU A 426 -6.02 -7.71 -39.90
CA GLU A 426 -5.75 -6.27 -40.10
C GLU A 426 -7.02 -5.44 -40.15
N SER A 427 -8.08 -5.92 -40.77
CA SER A 427 -9.37 -5.24 -40.84
C SER A 427 -9.98 -4.98 -39.47
N GLU A 428 -9.83 -5.95 -38.54
CA GLU A 428 -10.30 -5.83 -37.15
C GLU A 428 -9.43 -4.84 -36.36
N GLN A 429 -8.09 -4.91 -36.52
CA GLN A 429 -7.17 -3.94 -35.90
C GLN A 429 -7.52 -2.50 -36.29
N ARG A 430 -7.74 -2.27 -37.58
CA ARG A 430 -8.12 -0.94 -38.12
C ARG A 430 -9.49 -0.49 -37.61
N GLN A 431 -10.45 -1.40 -37.56
CA GLN A 431 -11.79 -1.11 -37.02
C GLN A 431 -11.74 -0.72 -35.55
N THR A 432 -10.94 -1.44 -34.76
CA THR A 432 -10.72 -1.14 -33.35
C THR A 432 -10.19 0.28 -33.14
N LEU A 433 -9.12 0.63 -33.84
CA LEU A 433 -8.55 1.98 -33.73
C LEU A 433 -9.56 3.06 -34.18
N THR A 434 -10.30 2.80 -35.24
CA THR A 434 -11.33 3.76 -35.71
C THR A 434 -12.43 3.95 -34.67
N ARG A 435 -12.89 2.90 -34.01
CA ARG A 435 -13.90 2.98 -32.94
C ARG A 435 -13.40 3.73 -31.70
N LEU A 436 -12.10 3.66 -31.44
CA LEU A 436 -11.43 4.42 -30.37
C LEU A 436 -11.17 5.89 -30.75
N GLY A 437 -11.53 6.30 -31.99
CA GLY A 437 -11.40 7.69 -32.47
C GLY A 437 -10.11 8.01 -33.21
N PHE A 438 -9.27 7.01 -33.51
CA PHE A 438 -8.11 7.23 -34.37
C PHE A 438 -8.54 7.43 -35.84
N ARG A 439 -8.01 8.45 -36.47
CA ARG A 439 -8.18 8.67 -37.92
C ARG A 439 -7.08 7.92 -38.66
N LEU A 440 -7.45 6.97 -39.50
CA LEU A 440 -6.51 6.15 -40.27
C LEU A 440 -6.29 6.75 -41.69
N ASP A 441 -5.01 6.92 -42.06
CA ASP A 441 -4.60 7.32 -43.39
C ASP A 441 -3.49 6.37 -43.87
N GLY A 442 -3.85 5.43 -44.76
CA GLY A 442 -2.97 4.33 -45.12
C GLY A 442 -2.56 3.50 -43.89
N GLU A 443 -1.26 3.38 -43.63
CA GLU A 443 -0.71 2.71 -42.47
C GLU A 443 -0.54 3.65 -41.24
N MET A 444 -0.86 4.94 -41.40
CA MET A 444 -0.71 5.92 -40.35
C MET A 444 -2.00 6.03 -39.55
N ALA A 445 -1.86 5.92 -38.23
CA ALA A 445 -2.91 6.17 -37.25
C ALA A 445 -2.66 7.52 -36.57
N HIS A 446 -3.56 8.49 -36.83
CA HIS A 446 -3.54 9.80 -36.20
C HIS A 446 -4.21 9.70 -34.84
N VAL A 447 -3.48 10.12 -33.82
CA VAL A 447 -3.89 10.00 -32.41
C VAL A 447 -4.96 11.05 -32.08
N PRO A 448 -6.07 10.68 -31.44
CA PRO A 448 -7.06 11.66 -30.99
C PRO A 448 -6.52 12.54 -29.85
N SER A 449 -7.04 13.74 -29.69
CA SER A 449 -6.56 14.75 -28.72
C SER A 449 -6.63 14.32 -27.27
N TRP A 450 -7.61 13.48 -26.92
CA TRP A 450 -7.83 12.95 -25.56
C TRP A 450 -6.91 11.81 -25.15
N ARG A 451 -6.00 11.33 -26.03
CA ARG A 451 -5.07 10.23 -25.74
C ARG A 451 -3.62 10.75 -25.67
N PRO A 452 -3.22 11.39 -24.56
CA PRO A 452 -1.85 11.89 -24.38
C PRO A 452 -0.82 10.79 -24.27
N ASP A 453 -1.22 9.59 -23.91
CA ASP A 453 -0.41 8.40 -23.64
C ASP A 453 0.15 7.73 -24.91
N ILE A 454 -0.52 7.88 -26.04
CA ILE A 454 -0.09 7.24 -27.30
C ILE A 454 1.14 7.93 -27.85
N MET A 455 2.32 7.28 -27.72
CA MET A 455 3.63 7.85 -28.09
C MET A 455 4.38 6.99 -29.13
N GLY A 456 3.80 5.89 -29.60
CA GLY A 456 4.40 5.01 -30.57
C GLY A 456 3.52 3.86 -31.06
N GLU A 457 4.13 2.99 -31.89
CA GLU A 457 3.46 1.82 -32.45
C GLU A 457 3.06 0.81 -31.37
N ALA A 458 3.87 0.67 -30.32
CA ALA A 458 3.55 -0.27 -29.24
C ALA A 458 2.24 0.06 -28.52
N ASP A 459 1.95 1.37 -28.39
CA ASP A 459 0.70 1.84 -27.77
C ASP A 459 -0.51 1.55 -28.68
N LEU A 460 -0.32 1.63 -30.02
CA LEU A 460 -1.38 1.20 -30.96
C LEU A 460 -1.65 -0.31 -30.86
N VAL A 461 -0.60 -1.11 -30.69
CA VAL A 461 -0.70 -2.56 -30.47
C VAL A 461 -1.43 -2.87 -29.18
N GLU A 462 -1.15 -2.13 -28.10
CA GLU A 462 -1.83 -2.23 -26.81
C GLU A 462 -3.34 -1.99 -26.98
N GLU A 463 -3.72 -0.90 -27.67
CA GLU A 463 -5.12 -0.57 -27.91
C GLU A 463 -5.86 -1.70 -28.65
N VAL A 464 -5.23 -2.26 -29.69
CA VAL A 464 -5.82 -3.37 -30.45
C VAL A 464 -5.97 -4.62 -29.57
N ALA A 465 -4.94 -4.94 -28.79
CA ALA A 465 -4.91 -6.14 -27.96
C ALA A 465 -5.92 -6.09 -26.80
N ARG A 466 -6.00 -4.96 -26.08
CA ARG A 466 -6.92 -4.81 -24.95
C ARG A 466 -8.39 -4.81 -25.40
N ILE A 467 -8.72 -4.17 -26.52
CA ILE A 467 -10.08 -4.20 -27.06
C ILE A 467 -10.46 -5.59 -27.55
N ALA A 468 -9.53 -6.35 -28.12
CA ALA A 468 -9.75 -7.74 -28.53
C ALA A 468 -9.90 -8.72 -27.36
N SER A 469 -9.44 -8.38 -26.18
CA SER A 469 -9.35 -9.13 -24.94
C SER A 469 -8.09 -10.00 -24.82
N LEU A 470 -7.27 -9.66 -23.82
CA LEU A 470 -6.07 -10.43 -23.45
C LEU A 470 -6.41 -11.82 -22.89
N THR A 471 -7.66 -12.07 -22.48
CA THR A 471 -8.12 -13.40 -22.03
C THR A 471 -8.10 -14.43 -23.16
N LYS A 472 -8.11 -13.99 -24.44
CA LYS A 472 -7.98 -14.85 -25.63
C LYS A 472 -6.52 -15.29 -25.88
N LEU A 473 -5.54 -14.69 -25.19
CA LEU A 473 -4.14 -15.01 -25.36
C LEU A 473 -3.85 -16.43 -24.84
N GLN A 474 -3.32 -17.28 -25.69
CA GLN A 474 -2.94 -18.63 -25.32
C GLN A 474 -1.51 -18.65 -24.76
N GLY A 475 -1.35 -19.16 -23.55
CA GLY A 475 -0.03 -19.36 -22.95
C GLY A 475 0.76 -20.43 -23.71
N ILE A 476 1.95 -20.05 -24.18
CA ILE A 476 2.89 -20.99 -24.82
C ILE A 476 4.02 -21.27 -23.83
N PRO A 477 4.25 -22.52 -23.41
CA PRO A 477 5.37 -22.86 -22.56
C PRO A 477 6.71 -22.48 -23.22
N LEU A 478 7.60 -21.87 -22.44
CA LEU A 478 8.93 -21.56 -22.96
C LEU A 478 9.63 -22.84 -23.42
N PRO A 479 10.19 -22.87 -24.65
CA PRO A 479 10.91 -24.01 -25.15
C PRO A 479 12.17 -24.26 -24.30
N ARG A 480 12.46 -25.51 -24.02
CA ARG A 480 13.72 -25.88 -23.38
C ARG A 480 14.88 -25.60 -24.32
N THR A 481 15.79 -24.73 -23.96
CA THR A 481 16.96 -24.34 -24.74
C THR A 481 18.04 -25.45 -24.74
N THR A 482 18.03 -26.32 -23.71
CA THR A 482 18.99 -27.41 -23.57
C THR A 482 18.28 -28.72 -23.18
N ALA A 483 18.76 -29.84 -23.70
CA ALA A 483 18.29 -31.16 -23.29
C ALA A 483 18.67 -31.47 -21.84
N GLY A 484 17.75 -32.08 -21.08
CA GLY A 484 17.97 -32.51 -19.71
C GLY A 484 17.34 -31.59 -18.66
N ILE A 485 17.66 -31.88 -17.40
CA ILE A 485 17.19 -31.06 -16.24
C ILE A 485 18.13 -29.87 -16.07
N PRO A 486 17.65 -28.62 -16.14
CA PRO A 486 18.50 -27.47 -15.91
C PRO A 486 19.08 -27.49 -14.51
N LYS A 487 20.37 -27.14 -14.36
CA LYS A 487 21.00 -27.02 -13.05
C LYS A 487 20.32 -25.88 -12.26
N PRO A 488 20.09 -26.04 -10.95
CA PRO A 488 19.60 -24.95 -10.13
C PRO A 488 20.51 -23.71 -10.21
N VAL A 489 19.94 -22.57 -10.53
CA VAL A 489 20.66 -21.30 -10.71
C VAL A 489 20.69 -20.51 -9.38
N MET A 490 20.88 -21.16 -8.26
CA MET A 490 21.04 -20.47 -6.98
C MET A 490 22.49 -20.00 -6.81
N THR A 491 22.67 -18.73 -6.51
CA THR A 491 23.96 -18.16 -6.14
C THR A 491 24.46 -18.78 -4.81
N PRO A 492 25.76 -18.74 -4.54
CA PRO A 492 26.28 -19.18 -3.25
C PRO A 492 25.64 -18.45 -2.05
N THR A 493 25.37 -17.16 -2.17
CA THR A 493 24.67 -16.37 -1.14
C THR A 493 23.26 -16.86 -0.89
N GLN A 494 22.47 -17.10 -1.94
CA GLN A 494 21.12 -17.65 -1.81
C GLN A 494 21.11 -19.04 -1.14
N ARG A 495 22.10 -19.89 -1.47
CA ARG A 495 22.27 -21.20 -0.81
C ARG A 495 22.56 -21.04 0.67
N ARG A 496 23.46 -20.12 1.04
CA ARG A 496 23.79 -19.82 2.44
C ARG A 496 22.57 -19.34 3.22
N GLN A 497 21.80 -18.42 2.66
CA GLN A 497 20.56 -17.95 3.28
C GLN A 497 19.56 -19.09 3.49
N SER A 498 19.37 -19.94 2.47
CA SER A 498 18.48 -21.11 2.57
C SER A 498 18.98 -22.13 3.62
N MET A 499 20.29 -22.37 3.68
CA MET A 499 20.88 -23.26 4.67
C MET A 499 20.75 -22.69 6.08
N ALA A 500 20.98 -21.40 6.27
CA ALA A 500 20.83 -20.71 7.55
C ALA A 500 19.41 -20.81 8.09
N ARG A 501 18.41 -20.53 7.25
CA ARG A 501 16.99 -20.66 7.64
C ARG A 501 16.65 -22.06 8.10
N ARG A 502 17.03 -23.08 7.34
CA ARG A 502 16.78 -24.47 7.70
C ARG A 502 17.51 -24.88 8.98
N THR A 503 18.72 -24.38 9.19
CA THR A 503 19.49 -24.71 10.38
C THR A 503 18.88 -24.05 11.62
N CYS A 504 18.55 -22.76 11.57
CA CYS A 504 17.87 -22.09 12.68
C CYS A 504 16.53 -22.76 13.01
N ALA A 505 15.71 -23.09 12.01
CA ALA A 505 14.47 -23.82 12.23
C ALA A 505 14.70 -25.20 12.85
N ALA A 506 15.75 -25.94 12.43
CA ALA A 506 16.11 -27.23 13.00
C ALA A 506 16.64 -27.14 14.45
N LEU A 507 17.21 -25.99 14.83
CA LEU A 507 17.61 -25.67 16.21
C LEU A 507 16.42 -25.25 17.10
N GLY A 508 15.20 -25.16 16.53
CA GLY A 508 13.98 -24.84 17.27
C GLY A 508 13.59 -23.35 17.27
N TYR A 509 14.19 -22.53 16.43
CA TYR A 509 13.82 -21.13 16.30
C TYR A 509 12.61 -20.95 15.38
N ASN A 510 11.78 -19.96 15.68
CA ASN A 510 10.70 -19.46 14.80
C ASN A 510 11.21 -18.31 13.94
N GLU A 511 10.98 -18.38 12.64
CA GLU A 511 11.37 -17.33 11.69
C GLU A 511 10.51 -16.09 11.85
N CYS A 512 11.16 -14.93 11.93
CA CYS A 512 10.52 -13.63 11.84
C CYS A 512 10.87 -13.00 10.50
N VAL A 513 9.91 -12.22 9.98
CA VAL A 513 10.11 -11.33 8.85
C VAL A 513 9.66 -9.95 9.33
N SER A 514 10.62 -9.13 9.75
CA SER A 514 10.32 -7.80 10.27
C SER A 514 10.54 -6.72 9.20
N TYR A 515 9.95 -5.54 9.42
CA TYR A 515 10.16 -4.41 8.53
C TYR A 515 11.62 -3.97 8.50
N THR A 516 12.08 -3.57 7.33
CA THR A 516 13.42 -3.01 7.12
C THR A 516 13.55 -1.60 7.72
N PHE A 517 12.45 -0.91 7.88
CA PHE A 517 12.36 0.43 8.43
C PHE A 517 11.95 0.37 9.90
N ILE A 518 12.66 1.14 10.74
CA ILE A 518 12.44 1.23 12.19
C ILE A 518 12.50 2.69 12.65
N ASP A 519 12.13 2.96 13.87
CA ASP A 519 12.28 4.29 14.47
C ASP A 519 13.76 4.63 14.77
N GLN A 520 14.06 5.92 14.80
CA GLN A 520 15.41 6.44 15.02
C GLN A 520 16.04 5.95 16.33
N ALA A 521 15.26 5.94 17.42
CA ALA A 521 15.76 5.58 18.74
C ALA A 521 16.19 4.10 18.78
N SER A 522 15.37 3.20 18.21
CA SER A 522 15.71 1.79 18.04
C SER A 522 16.95 1.60 17.16
N ALA A 523 17.06 2.33 16.04
CA ALA A 523 18.24 2.27 15.19
C ALA A 523 19.52 2.73 15.92
N ALA A 524 19.44 3.80 16.69
CA ALA A 524 20.58 4.35 17.44
C ALA A 524 21.10 3.41 18.53
N LEU A 525 20.25 2.57 19.13
CA LEU A 525 20.68 1.55 20.09
C LEU A 525 21.63 0.51 19.48
N PHE A 526 21.58 0.32 18.16
CA PHE A 526 22.33 -0.69 17.41
C PHE A 526 23.31 -0.08 16.38
N GLY A 527 23.74 1.16 16.62
CA GLY A 527 24.80 1.79 15.83
C GLY A 527 24.38 2.41 14.51
N GLY A 528 23.07 2.70 14.34
CA GLY A 528 22.52 3.46 13.24
C GLY A 528 21.75 4.70 13.71
N GLY A 529 20.74 5.12 12.96
CA GLY A 529 19.87 6.27 13.31
C GLY A 529 20.45 7.61 12.91
N ASP A 530 21.46 7.63 12.05
CA ASP A 530 22.06 8.82 11.46
C ASP A 530 21.39 9.24 10.14
N ALA A 531 21.81 10.37 9.60
CA ALA A 531 21.22 10.95 8.39
C ALA A 531 21.42 10.08 7.12
N ALA A 532 22.46 9.23 7.09
CA ALA A 532 22.75 8.41 5.91
C ALA A 532 21.70 7.33 5.66
N THR A 533 21.07 6.84 6.72
CA THR A 533 20.02 5.80 6.65
C THR A 533 18.62 6.32 6.92
N MET A 534 18.44 7.63 7.02
CA MET A 534 17.13 8.29 7.21
C MET A 534 16.35 8.30 5.90
N LEU A 535 15.06 7.96 5.96
CA LEU A 535 14.16 8.05 4.81
C LEU A 535 13.72 9.49 4.58
N GLU A 536 13.70 9.93 3.33
CA GLU A 536 13.26 11.27 2.94
C GLU A 536 11.76 11.48 3.20
N ASN A 537 10.95 10.46 2.97
CA ASN A 537 9.48 10.50 3.07
C ASN A 537 8.91 9.27 3.78
N PRO A 538 9.19 9.09 5.07
CA PRO A 538 8.71 7.93 5.82
C PRO A 538 7.17 7.94 5.92
N ILE A 539 6.57 6.75 5.90
CA ILE A 539 5.12 6.58 6.10
C ILE A 539 4.70 7.04 7.50
N SER A 540 5.56 6.79 8.50
CA SER A 540 5.37 7.25 9.88
C SER A 540 6.71 7.52 10.55
N SER A 541 6.71 8.25 11.67
CA SER A 541 7.90 8.47 12.50
C SER A 541 8.51 7.17 13.06
N GLU A 542 7.69 6.13 13.21
CA GLU A 542 8.11 4.81 13.66
C GLU A 542 8.87 4.01 12.60
N MET A 543 8.85 4.45 11.34
CA MET A 543 9.51 3.83 10.20
C MET A 543 10.44 4.80 9.47
N SER A 544 11.17 5.61 10.22
CA SER A 544 11.94 6.74 9.69
C SER A 544 13.37 6.41 9.26
N HIS A 545 13.92 5.27 9.66
CA HIS A 545 15.32 4.88 9.39
C HIS A 545 15.42 3.43 8.93
N MET A 546 16.42 3.16 8.12
CA MET A 546 16.77 1.78 7.76
C MET A 546 17.45 1.08 8.92
N ARG A 547 17.14 -0.20 9.16
CA ARG A 547 17.69 -0.98 10.29
C ARG A 547 19.18 -1.27 10.13
N PRO A 548 20.02 -0.95 11.13
CA PRO A 548 21.44 -1.29 11.11
C PRO A 548 21.75 -2.74 11.50
N ASP A 549 20.81 -3.40 12.19
CA ASP A 549 20.88 -4.77 12.70
C ASP A 549 19.50 -5.43 12.69
N LEU A 550 19.42 -6.76 12.72
CA LEU A 550 18.15 -7.50 12.82
C LEU A 550 17.60 -7.56 14.25
N LEU A 551 18.43 -7.32 15.26
CA LEU A 551 18.05 -7.37 16.68
C LEU A 551 16.88 -6.45 17.05
N PRO A 552 16.78 -5.19 16.58
CA PRO A 552 15.64 -4.34 16.89
C PRO A 552 14.29 -4.98 16.56
N GLY A 553 14.15 -5.52 15.34
CA GLY A 553 12.93 -6.19 14.89
C GLY A 553 12.60 -7.45 15.69
N LEU A 554 13.62 -8.27 15.99
CA LEU A 554 13.46 -9.47 16.81
C LEU A 554 13.08 -9.15 18.25
N LEU A 555 13.69 -8.12 18.86
CA LEU A 555 13.35 -7.68 20.22
C LEU A 555 11.95 -7.09 20.29
N GLN A 556 11.53 -6.27 19.33
CA GLN A 556 10.15 -5.79 19.25
C GLN A 556 9.15 -6.94 19.09
N ALA A 557 9.50 -7.97 18.29
CA ALA A 557 8.69 -9.18 18.19
C ALA A 557 8.63 -9.94 19.54
N ALA A 558 9.75 -10.05 20.24
CA ALA A 558 9.81 -10.66 21.56
C ALA A 558 8.96 -9.89 22.59
N ALA A 559 9.02 -8.56 22.63
CA ALA A 559 8.23 -7.72 23.51
C ALA A 559 6.72 -7.93 23.29
N ARG A 560 6.27 -7.92 22.02
CA ARG A 560 4.87 -8.18 21.67
C ARG A 560 4.40 -9.57 22.11
N ASN A 561 5.26 -10.59 22.00
CA ASN A 561 4.93 -11.95 22.45
C ASN A 561 4.92 -12.07 23.97
N GLN A 562 5.88 -11.44 24.67
CA GLN A 562 5.86 -11.39 26.14
C GLN A 562 4.61 -10.70 26.69
N ALA A 563 4.15 -9.61 26.03
CA ALA A 563 2.90 -8.95 26.40
C ALA A 563 1.66 -9.85 26.23
N ARG A 564 1.75 -10.87 25.37
CA ARG A 564 0.70 -11.89 25.16
C ARG A 564 0.88 -13.15 26.07
N GLY A 565 1.87 -13.15 26.95
CA GLY A 565 2.11 -14.24 27.90
C GLY A 565 3.12 -15.29 27.44
N TYR A 566 3.75 -15.17 26.29
CA TYR A 566 4.80 -16.09 25.84
C TYR A 566 6.16 -15.63 26.38
N ALA A 567 6.62 -16.26 27.45
CA ALA A 567 7.86 -15.87 28.13
C ALA A 567 9.12 -16.50 27.53
N ASP A 568 9.02 -17.73 27.01
CA ASP A 568 10.12 -18.51 26.46
C ASP A 568 10.10 -18.41 24.94
N LEU A 569 11.10 -17.77 24.35
CA LEU A 569 11.13 -17.43 22.94
C LEU A 569 12.47 -17.82 22.30
N ALA A 570 12.40 -18.43 21.12
CA ALA A 570 13.52 -18.64 20.21
C ALA A 570 13.14 -18.10 18.84
N LEU A 571 13.64 -16.92 18.48
CA LEU A 571 13.30 -16.19 17.26
C LEU A 571 14.52 -15.99 16.39
N PHE A 572 14.37 -16.05 15.08
CA PHE A 572 15.46 -15.73 14.16
C PHE A 572 14.98 -14.95 12.93
N GLU A 573 15.89 -14.28 12.28
CA GLU A 573 15.68 -13.65 10.99
C GLU A 573 16.94 -13.75 10.12
N VAL A 574 16.73 -13.87 8.79
CA VAL A 574 17.80 -13.80 7.78
C VAL A 574 17.41 -12.73 6.80
N GLY A 575 18.12 -11.62 6.83
CA GLY A 575 17.74 -10.46 6.03
C GLY A 575 18.85 -9.41 5.87
N PRO A 576 18.57 -8.36 5.08
CA PRO A 576 19.49 -7.26 4.88
C PRO A 576 19.50 -6.31 6.08
N VAL A 577 20.67 -5.70 6.33
CA VAL A 577 20.89 -4.57 7.23
C VAL A 577 21.67 -3.49 6.47
N PHE A 578 21.57 -2.26 6.94
CA PHE A 578 22.04 -1.09 6.20
C PHE A 578 22.94 -0.23 7.08
N HIS A 579 24.11 0.10 6.56
CA HIS A 579 25.11 0.89 7.27
C HIS A 579 25.31 2.28 6.68
N ASP A 580 24.92 2.46 5.40
CA ASP A 580 24.91 3.73 4.68
C ASP A 580 23.80 3.75 3.62
N GLY A 581 23.67 4.84 2.86
CA GLY A 581 22.58 5.07 1.90
C GLY A 581 22.76 4.40 0.55
N GLU A 582 23.93 3.89 0.21
CA GLU A 582 24.19 3.30 -1.10
C GLU A 582 23.87 1.79 -1.15
N PRO A 583 23.45 1.26 -2.31
CA PRO A 583 23.12 -0.18 -2.44
C PRO A 583 24.26 -1.14 -2.08
N GLY A 584 25.52 -0.69 -2.14
CA GLY A 584 26.70 -1.47 -1.78
C GLY A 584 26.93 -1.61 -0.27
N ASP A 585 26.26 -0.79 0.54
CA ASP A 585 26.46 -0.70 1.98
C ASP A 585 25.50 -1.59 2.79
N GLN A 586 24.67 -2.35 2.11
CA GLN A 586 23.85 -3.37 2.73
C GLN A 586 24.61 -4.68 2.92
N GLN A 587 24.34 -5.37 4.03
CA GLN A 587 24.90 -6.68 4.35
C GLN A 587 23.80 -7.67 4.72
N THR A 588 24.04 -8.95 4.45
CA THR A 588 23.11 -10.00 4.89
C THR A 588 23.51 -10.50 6.25
N GLN A 589 22.62 -10.32 7.22
CA GLN A 589 22.75 -10.89 8.56
C GLN A 589 21.91 -12.15 8.74
N ILE A 590 22.36 -13.01 9.65
CA ILE A 590 21.64 -14.13 10.22
C ILE A 590 21.67 -13.91 11.72
N THR A 591 20.53 -13.66 12.33
CA THR A 591 20.44 -13.34 13.76
C THR A 591 19.44 -14.24 14.45
N GLY A 592 19.86 -14.84 15.58
CA GLY A 592 19.01 -15.60 16.48
C GLY A 592 18.92 -14.93 17.85
N LEU A 593 17.73 -14.96 18.45
CA LEU A 593 17.40 -14.40 19.75
C LEU A 593 16.74 -15.46 20.63
N LEU A 594 17.28 -15.70 21.81
CA LEU A 594 16.75 -16.57 22.85
C LEU A 594 16.36 -15.73 24.07
N VAL A 595 15.12 -15.90 24.55
CA VAL A 595 14.63 -15.25 25.77
C VAL A 595 13.97 -16.29 26.66
N GLY A 596 14.18 -16.21 27.98
CA GLY A 596 13.52 -17.08 28.96
C GLY A 596 14.27 -18.40 29.18
N ARG A 597 13.64 -19.51 28.90
CA ARG A 597 14.15 -20.84 29.24
C ARG A 597 14.46 -21.69 28.00
N SER A 598 15.35 -22.68 28.16
CA SER A 598 15.84 -23.54 27.07
C SER A 598 14.76 -24.53 26.54
N GLY A 599 13.61 -24.60 27.15
CA GLY A 599 12.48 -25.43 26.73
C GLY A 599 11.35 -25.40 27.74
N PRO A 600 10.17 -25.94 27.39
CA PRO A 600 9.03 -26.01 28.29
C PRO A 600 9.36 -26.90 29.52
N LYS A 601 8.65 -26.67 30.60
CA LYS A 601 8.71 -27.55 31.78
C LYS A 601 8.06 -28.90 31.41
N ASP A 602 8.80 -29.98 31.55
CA ASP A 602 8.34 -31.35 31.31
C ASP A 602 8.67 -32.30 32.42
N VAL A 603 8.32 -33.58 32.27
CA VAL A 603 8.52 -34.65 33.26
C VAL A 603 9.95 -35.22 33.24
N HIS A 604 10.75 -34.87 32.20
CA HIS A 604 12.05 -35.48 31.99
C HIS A 604 13.22 -34.65 32.56
N GLY A 605 12.93 -33.42 32.99
CA GLY A 605 13.98 -32.58 33.56
C GLY A 605 13.58 -31.17 33.92
N ALA A 606 14.39 -30.48 34.66
CA ALA A 606 14.21 -29.07 34.96
C ALA A 606 14.68 -28.23 33.79
N SER A 607 13.76 -27.47 33.20
CA SER A 607 14.12 -26.42 32.24
C SER A 607 15.06 -25.40 32.92
N ARG A 608 16.15 -25.01 32.28
CA ARG A 608 17.09 -23.99 32.75
C ARG A 608 16.90 -22.66 31.98
N PRO A 609 17.29 -21.54 32.56
CA PRO A 609 17.42 -20.31 31.79
C PRO A 609 18.39 -20.50 30.60
N VAL A 610 18.11 -19.81 29.48
CA VAL A 610 19.04 -19.71 28.36
C VAL A 610 20.29 -18.95 28.79
N ASP A 611 21.45 -19.33 28.27
CA ASP A 611 22.70 -18.69 28.55
C ASP A 611 23.54 -18.38 27.30
N LEU A 612 24.67 -17.70 27.49
CA LEU A 612 25.51 -17.30 26.36
C LEU A 612 26.10 -18.49 25.57
N PHE A 613 26.20 -19.68 26.19
CA PHE A 613 26.73 -20.87 25.51
C PHE A 613 25.71 -21.51 24.59
N ASP A 614 24.40 -21.32 24.85
CA ASP A 614 23.34 -21.67 23.91
C ASP A 614 23.49 -20.85 22.61
N ALA A 615 23.57 -19.54 22.75
CA ALA A 615 23.77 -18.66 21.59
C ALA A 615 25.07 -18.92 20.84
N LYS A 616 26.14 -19.30 21.58
CA LYS A 616 27.41 -19.69 20.98
C LYS A 616 27.29 -20.98 20.16
N ALA A 617 26.68 -22.01 20.72
CA ALA A 617 26.52 -23.31 20.07
C ALA A 617 25.69 -23.18 18.79
N ASP A 618 24.62 -22.41 18.85
CA ASP A 618 23.74 -22.15 17.71
C ASP A 618 24.45 -21.35 16.61
N ALA A 619 25.21 -20.31 16.98
CA ALA A 619 26.04 -19.55 16.05
C ALA A 619 27.07 -20.43 15.33
N GLU A 620 27.77 -21.31 16.07
CA GLU A 620 28.76 -22.25 15.52
C GLU A 620 28.08 -23.27 14.59
N ALA A 621 26.89 -23.77 14.93
CA ALA A 621 26.09 -24.66 14.09
C ALA A 621 25.68 -24.02 12.77
N VAL A 622 25.20 -22.78 12.83
CA VAL A 622 24.80 -21.99 11.63
C VAL A 622 26.05 -21.71 10.77
N LEU A 623 27.18 -21.28 11.36
CA LEU A 623 28.41 -21.05 10.62
C LEU A 623 28.89 -22.32 9.90
N ALA A 624 28.86 -23.46 10.59
CA ALA A 624 29.23 -24.76 9.99
C ALA A 624 28.32 -25.11 8.81
N ALA A 625 27.00 -24.91 8.96
CA ALA A 625 26.03 -25.20 7.92
C ALA A 625 26.21 -24.34 6.66
N ILE A 626 26.54 -23.05 6.81
CA ILE A 626 26.78 -22.14 5.68
C ILE A 626 28.20 -22.25 5.09
N GLY A 627 29.01 -23.18 5.60
CA GLY A 627 30.33 -23.50 5.05
C GLY A 627 31.45 -22.62 5.54
N ALA A 628 31.36 -22.11 6.76
CA ALA A 628 32.49 -21.43 7.41
C ALA A 628 33.65 -22.42 7.67
N PRO A 629 34.93 -21.96 7.67
CA PRO A 629 36.07 -22.78 8.05
C PRO A 629 35.95 -23.32 9.49
N ALA A 630 36.31 -24.57 9.69
CA ALA A 630 36.18 -25.24 11.00
C ALA A 630 37.00 -24.62 12.13
N LYS A 631 38.12 -23.96 11.80
CA LYS A 631 39.01 -23.32 12.78
C LYS A 631 38.69 -21.84 12.92
N VAL A 632 37.71 -21.50 13.75
CA VAL A 632 37.42 -20.15 14.20
C VAL A 632 38.03 -19.88 15.57
N GLN A 633 38.25 -18.62 15.90
CA GLN A 633 38.74 -18.16 17.21
C GLN A 633 37.64 -17.38 17.91
N ILE A 634 37.45 -17.59 19.18
CA ILE A 634 36.56 -16.79 20.01
C ILE A 634 37.42 -15.72 20.73
N LEU A 635 37.13 -14.47 20.42
CA LEU A 635 37.82 -13.31 20.96
C LEU A 635 36.88 -12.44 21.78
N ARG A 636 37.40 -11.72 22.77
CA ARG A 636 36.62 -10.71 23.50
C ARG A 636 36.36 -9.50 22.64
N GLY A 637 35.32 -8.77 23.01
CA GLY A 637 34.91 -7.52 22.36
C GLY A 637 33.64 -7.65 21.54
N GLY A 638 32.86 -6.59 21.52
CA GLY A 638 31.60 -6.44 20.83
C GLY A 638 31.17 -4.98 20.87
N ASP A 639 30.08 -4.71 20.23
CA ASP A 639 29.48 -3.36 20.19
C ASP A 639 28.76 -3.07 21.52
N ALA A 640 28.36 -1.81 21.72
CA ALA A 640 27.81 -1.32 22.98
C ALA A 640 26.45 -1.93 23.41
N TRP A 641 25.76 -2.58 22.50
CA TRP A 641 24.48 -3.28 22.79
C TRP A 641 24.69 -4.71 23.34
N TRP A 642 25.92 -5.22 23.39
CA TRP A 642 26.24 -6.49 24.04
C TRP A 642 26.65 -6.26 25.50
N HIS A 643 26.35 -7.23 26.36
CA HIS A 643 26.77 -7.19 27.77
C HIS A 643 28.29 -7.19 27.89
N PRO A 644 28.94 -6.25 28.61
CA PRO A 644 30.39 -6.06 28.57
C PRO A 644 31.24 -7.28 28.95
N GLY A 645 30.72 -8.15 29.81
CA GLY A 645 31.44 -9.34 30.30
C GLY A 645 30.92 -10.69 29.78
N ARG A 646 29.79 -10.70 29.02
CA ARG A 646 29.11 -11.96 28.63
C ARG A 646 28.79 -12.00 27.12
N HIS A 647 29.84 -11.78 26.31
CA HIS A 647 29.73 -11.90 24.84
C HIS A 647 31.09 -12.26 24.23
N GLY A 648 31.11 -12.71 23.00
CA GLY A 648 32.32 -13.02 22.24
C GLY A 648 32.13 -12.83 20.73
N LYS A 649 33.25 -12.50 20.06
CA LYS A 649 33.36 -12.46 18.60
C LYS A 649 33.83 -13.79 18.06
N ILE A 650 33.21 -14.27 17.01
CA ILE A 650 33.65 -15.44 16.24
C ILE A 650 34.48 -14.93 15.06
N CYS A 651 35.78 -15.23 15.07
CA CYS A 651 36.73 -14.66 14.13
C CYS A 651 37.45 -15.71 13.30
N LEU A 652 37.72 -15.38 12.04
CA LEU A 652 38.66 -16.11 11.18
C LEU A 652 40.00 -15.36 11.19
N GLY A 653 40.91 -15.83 12.07
CA GLY A 653 42.09 -15.05 12.43
C GLY A 653 41.75 -13.80 13.24
N PRO A 654 42.74 -12.94 13.60
CA PRO A 654 42.50 -11.86 14.55
C PRO A 654 41.73 -10.67 14.02
N LYS A 655 41.54 -10.57 12.71
CA LYS A 655 40.96 -9.37 12.07
C LYS A 655 39.59 -9.58 11.44
N LYS A 656 39.22 -10.80 11.00
CA LYS A 656 37.98 -11.05 10.25
C LYS A 656 36.91 -11.59 11.16
N VAL A 657 35.96 -10.77 11.53
CA VAL A 657 34.80 -11.14 12.35
C VAL A 657 33.74 -11.78 11.44
N LEU A 658 33.30 -12.99 11.79
CA LEU A 658 32.24 -13.72 11.11
C LEU A 658 30.89 -13.55 11.82
N GLY A 659 30.91 -13.35 13.14
CA GLY A 659 29.71 -13.16 13.94
C GLY A 659 30.04 -12.74 15.37
N VAL A 660 29.02 -12.44 16.12
CA VAL A 660 29.04 -12.11 17.55
C VAL A 660 27.95 -12.92 18.25
N PHE A 661 28.19 -13.34 19.48
CA PHE A 661 27.16 -14.00 20.29
C PHE A 661 27.27 -13.54 21.74
N GLY A 662 26.22 -13.67 22.50
CA GLY A 662 26.24 -13.41 23.95
C GLY A 662 24.91 -12.87 24.49
N GLU A 663 25.01 -12.30 25.69
CA GLU A 663 23.90 -11.63 26.33
C GLU A 663 23.79 -10.18 25.83
N LEU A 664 22.58 -9.73 25.60
CA LEU A 664 22.33 -8.33 25.25
C LEU A 664 22.41 -7.43 26.50
N HIS A 665 22.80 -6.17 26.26
CA HIS A 665 23.01 -5.22 27.36
C HIS A 665 21.66 -4.88 28.04
N PRO A 666 21.59 -4.89 29.40
CA PRO A 666 20.33 -4.57 30.12
C PRO A 666 19.68 -3.25 29.73
N ARG A 667 20.46 -2.23 29.36
CA ARG A 667 19.93 -0.94 28.88
C ARG A 667 19.14 -1.07 27.58
N VAL A 668 19.56 -1.95 26.67
CA VAL A 668 18.87 -2.22 25.41
C VAL A 668 17.55 -2.95 25.69
N LEU A 669 17.60 -3.94 26.58
CA LEU A 669 16.39 -4.70 26.98
C LEU A 669 15.38 -3.77 27.65
N GLN A 670 15.84 -2.88 28.53
CA GLN A 670 14.96 -1.88 29.17
C GLN A 670 14.36 -0.90 28.17
N ALA A 671 15.14 -0.40 27.21
CA ALA A 671 14.68 0.55 26.20
C ALA A 671 13.61 -0.05 25.25
N LEU A 672 13.65 -1.37 25.03
CA LEU A 672 12.72 -2.11 24.15
C LEU A 672 11.69 -2.95 24.93
N ASP A 673 11.54 -2.72 26.24
CA ASP A 673 10.57 -3.38 27.14
C ASP A 673 10.67 -4.93 27.14
N ILE A 674 11.89 -5.47 27.14
CA ILE A 674 12.14 -6.90 27.22
C ILE A 674 12.37 -7.33 28.67
N LYS A 675 11.62 -8.31 29.13
CA LYS A 675 11.73 -8.91 30.46
C LYS A 675 12.72 -10.06 30.46
N GLY A 676 13.64 -10.04 31.41
CA GLY A 676 14.64 -11.08 31.65
C GLY A 676 15.88 -10.94 30.76
N PRO A 677 16.90 -11.78 30.99
CA PRO A 677 18.07 -11.80 30.12
C PRO A 677 17.71 -12.34 28.73
N ALA A 678 18.33 -11.76 27.70
CA ALA A 678 18.19 -12.22 26.32
C ALA A 678 19.57 -12.56 25.75
N MET A 679 19.67 -13.74 25.16
CA MET A 679 20.87 -14.24 24.48
C MET A 679 20.68 -14.14 22.99
N ALA A 680 21.67 -13.73 22.25
CA ALA A 680 21.61 -13.61 20.83
C ALA A 680 22.90 -14.00 20.13
N PHE A 681 22.78 -14.28 18.85
CA PHE A 681 23.93 -14.30 17.94
C PHE A 681 23.58 -13.52 16.66
N THR A 682 24.61 -12.91 16.08
CA THR A 682 24.52 -12.26 14.76
C THR A 682 25.68 -12.76 13.92
N ILE A 683 25.41 -13.22 12.69
CA ILE A 683 26.39 -13.71 11.73
C ILE A 683 26.26 -12.89 10.45
N TRP A 684 27.40 -12.41 9.95
CA TRP A 684 27.49 -11.74 8.64
C TRP A 684 27.83 -12.77 7.56
N SER A 685 26.84 -13.25 6.82
CA SER A 685 27.02 -14.30 5.81
C SER A 685 28.02 -13.93 4.73
N ASP A 686 28.13 -12.63 4.41
CA ASP A 686 29.01 -12.09 3.39
C ASP A 686 30.49 -12.08 3.84
N GLN A 687 30.73 -12.12 5.15
CA GLN A 687 32.08 -12.25 5.71
C GLN A 687 32.62 -13.69 5.69
N VAL A 688 31.74 -14.68 5.52
CA VAL A 688 32.17 -16.09 5.43
C VAL A 688 32.85 -16.32 4.07
N PRO A 689 34.12 -16.75 4.02
CA PRO A 689 34.84 -16.93 2.76
C PRO A 689 34.16 -17.97 1.87
N MET A 690 34.24 -17.78 0.56
CA MET A 690 33.81 -18.81 -0.39
C MET A 690 34.71 -20.04 -0.31
N PRO A 691 34.12 -21.26 -0.40
CA PRO A 691 34.92 -22.47 -0.40
C PRO A 691 35.85 -22.49 -1.64
N ARG A 692 37.11 -22.85 -1.42
CA ARG A 692 38.10 -22.92 -2.50
C ARG A 692 37.83 -24.03 -3.51
N LYS A 693 37.06 -25.07 -3.10
CA LYS A 693 36.66 -26.19 -3.96
C LYS A 693 35.17 -26.09 -4.25
N SER A 694 34.81 -26.14 -5.49
CA SER A 694 33.42 -26.04 -5.95
C SER A 694 32.62 -27.35 -5.82
N GLY A 695 33.23 -28.46 -5.48
CA GLY A 695 32.59 -29.77 -5.38
C GLY A 695 32.00 -30.07 -4.02
N ALA A 696 30.95 -30.89 -3.99
CA ALA A 696 30.33 -31.37 -2.75
C ALA A 696 31.10 -32.53 -2.08
N THR A 697 32.24 -32.95 -2.67
CA THR A 697 33.04 -34.06 -2.18
C THR A 697 33.78 -33.66 -0.88
N ARG A 698 33.52 -34.37 0.17
CA ARG A 698 34.27 -34.27 1.43
C ARG A 698 35.59 -35.01 1.28
N SER A 699 36.61 -34.61 2.08
CA SER A 699 37.84 -35.37 2.20
C SER A 699 37.56 -36.80 2.71
N ALA A 700 38.34 -37.77 2.29
CA ALA A 700 38.22 -39.11 2.84
C ALA A 700 38.42 -39.04 4.38
N LEU A 701 37.67 -39.84 5.09
CA LEU A 701 37.87 -40.01 6.53
C LEU A 701 39.21 -40.72 6.75
N GLU A 702 40.11 -40.09 7.49
CA GLU A 702 41.36 -40.72 7.92
C GLU A 702 41.12 -41.47 9.24
N LEU A 703 40.96 -42.78 9.13
CA LEU A 703 40.87 -43.63 10.31
C LEU A 703 42.26 -43.82 10.93
N ARG A 704 42.28 -43.76 12.25
CA ARG A 704 43.51 -44.02 13.06
C ARG A 704 43.35 -45.37 13.73
N ASP A 705 44.20 -46.33 13.40
CA ASP A 705 44.14 -47.70 13.91
C ASP A 705 44.67 -47.83 15.33
N LEU A 706 45.44 -46.82 15.77
CA LEU A 706 46.04 -46.82 17.11
C LEU A 706 45.17 -46.12 18.15
N GLN A 707 45.14 -46.62 19.36
CA GLN A 707 44.33 -46.06 20.44
C GLN A 707 44.89 -44.71 20.90
N ALA A 708 44.01 -43.72 20.99
CA ALA A 708 44.36 -42.41 21.57
C ALA A 708 44.51 -42.47 23.09
N VAL A 709 45.32 -41.60 23.65
CA VAL A 709 45.53 -41.42 25.10
C VAL A 709 45.10 -40.04 25.50
N GLU A 710 44.29 -39.92 26.54
CA GLU A 710 43.91 -38.62 27.12
C GLU A 710 44.69 -38.34 28.41
N ARG A 711 45.10 -37.08 28.59
CA ARG A 711 45.75 -36.57 29.78
C ARG A 711 45.19 -35.25 30.21
N ASP A 712 44.93 -35.15 31.52
CA ASP A 712 44.39 -33.96 32.14
C ASP A 712 45.53 -33.15 32.80
N PHE A 713 45.41 -31.83 32.63
CA PHE A 713 46.30 -30.86 33.23
C PHE A 713 45.48 -29.74 33.84
N ALA A 714 45.80 -29.30 35.03
CA ALA A 714 45.23 -28.11 35.65
C ALA A 714 46.32 -27.05 35.85
N PHE A 715 46.10 -25.86 35.37
CA PHE A 715 47.03 -24.76 35.46
C PHE A 715 46.45 -23.61 36.28
N VAL A 716 47.17 -23.11 37.28
CA VAL A 716 46.87 -21.89 37.99
C VAL A 716 47.43 -20.71 37.17
N VAL A 717 46.57 -19.86 36.67
CA VAL A 717 46.93 -18.69 35.84
C VAL A 717 46.33 -17.42 36.44
N ASN A 718 46.74 -16.23 35.98
CA ASN A 718 46.08 -14.98 36.34
C ASN A 718 44.66 -14.97 35.81
N ALA A 719 43.74 -14.33 36.51
CA ALA A 719 42.32 -14.33 36.18
C ALA A 719 42.00 -13.73 34.79
N ASP A 720 42.84 -12.83 34.29
CA ASP A 720 42.75 -12.17 33.00
C ASP A 720 43.21 -13.02 31.82
N ILE A 721 43.93 -14.11 32.07
CA ILE A 721 44.41 -15.02 31.01
C ILE A 721 43.21 -15.69 30.30
N GLU A 722 43.16 -15.52 29.01
CA GLU A 722 42.15 -16.19 28.17
C GLU A 722 42.46 -17.69 28.03
N ALA A 723 41.42 -18.53 28.15
CA ALA A 723 41.54 -19.96 27.99
C ALA A 723 42.14 -20.36 26.64
N LEU A 724 41.82 -19.61 25.57
CA LEU A 724 42.36 -19.85 24.23
C LEU A 724 43.90 -19.74 24.18
N THR A 725 44.50 -18.85 24.95
CA THR A 725 45.96 -18.72 25.05
C THR A 725 46.58 -19.99 25.59
N LEU A 726 45.98 -20.57 26.64
CA LEU A 726 46.42 -21.82 27.26
C LEU A 726 46.23 -23.00 26.30
N VAL A 727 45.04 -23.13 25.67
CA VAL A 727 44.72 -24.19 24.70
C VAL A 727 45.67 -24.16 23.51
N ASN A 728 45.92 -22.98 22.93
CA ASN A 728 46.87 -22.84 21.82
C ASN A 728 48.31 -23.20 22.20
N ALA A 729 48.74 -22.85 23.41
CA ALA A 729 50.07 -23.21 23.90
C ALA A 729 50.20 -24.73 24.06
N ALA A 730 49.23 -25.38 24.66
CA ALA A 730 49.19 -26.83 24.81
C ALA A 730 49.16 -27.55 23.46
N ALA A 731 48.23 -27.17 22.56
CA ALA A 731 48.14 -27.76 21.21
C ALA A 731 49.39 -27.54 20.35
N GLY A 732 50.09 -26.44 20.58
CA GLY A 732 51.35 -26.13 19.90
C GLY A 732 52.58 -26.90 20.48
N ALA A 733 52.43 -27.70 21.54
CA ALA A 733 53.53 -28.40 22.14
C ALA A 733 54.04 -29.55 21.25
N ASP A 734 53.15 -30.30 20.66
CA ASP A 734 53.49 -31.35 19.69
C ASP A 734 52.37 -31.49 18.62
N LYS A 735 52.57 -30.88 17.48
CA LYS A 735 51.57 -30.84 16.40
C LYS A 735 51.30 -32.18 15.71
N ALA A 736 52.23 -33.12 15.85
CA ALA A 736 52.09 -34.44 15.22
C ALA A 736 51.29 -35.39 16.10
N LEU A 737 51.36 -35.21 17.42
CA LEU A 737 50.79 -36.12 18.39
C LEU A 737 49.50 -35.57 19.05
N ILE A 738 49.42 -34.25 19.27
CA ILE A 738 48.26 -33.65 19.93
C ILE A 738 47.17 -33.41 18.90
N GLU A 739 46.08 -34.17 19.02
CA GLU A 739 44.93 -34.12 18.15
C GLU A 739 43.94 -33.04 18.61
N ASP A 740 43.65 -32.99 19.92
CA ASP A 740 42.66 -32.09 20.50
C ASP A 740 43.06 -31.64 21.91
N VAL A 741 42.65 -30.42 22.28
CA VAL A 741 42.78 -29.82 23.59
C VAL A 741 41.50 -29.15 23.99
N ARG A 742 40.87 -29.59 25.07
CA ARG A 742 39.59 -29.08 25.57
C ARG A 742 39.76 -28.56 27.01
N VAL A 743 39.15 -27.39 27.29
CA VAL A 743 38.92 -26.93 28.65
C VAL A 743 37.69 -27.64 29.19
N PHE A 744 37.77 -28.29 30.34
CA PHE A 744 36.63 -28.96 30.96
C PHE A 744 36.26 -28.42 32.34
N ASP A 745 37.17 -27.64 32.99
CA ASP A 745 36.86 -27.00 34.27
C ASP A 745 37.56 -25.65 34.42
N GLU A 746 36.87 -24.72 35.07
CA GLU A 746 37.43 -23.44 35.54
C GLU A 746 37.08 -23.26 37.02
N PHE A 747 38.07 -23.14 37.85
CA PHE A 747 37.85 -22.92 39.28
C PHE A 747 38.41 -21.56 39.72
N ILE A 748 37.55 -20.77 40.37
CA ILE A 748 37.88 -19.48 40.97
C ILE A 748 37.57 -19.57 42.46
N GLY A 749 38.56 -19.48 43.32
CA GLY A 749 38.32 -19.58 44.76
C GLY A 749 39.62 -19.50 45.63
N GLY A 750 39.45 -19.44 46.93
CA GLY A 750 40.54 -19.20 47.87
C GLY A 750 41.77 -20.13 47.79
N SER A 751 41.59 -21.36 47.25
CA SER A 751 42.72 -22.32 47.14
C SER A 751 43.68 -22.01 45.99
N VAL A 752 43.31 -21.14 45.03
CA VAL A 752 44.16 -20.73 43.89
C VAL A 752 44.78 -19.35 44.05
N GLY A 753 44.39 -18.61 45.10
CA GLY A 753 44.85 -17.24 45.40
C GLY A 753 44.03 -16.14 44.76
N GLU A 754 44.10 -14.93 45.36
CA GLU A 754 43.39 -13.75 44.85
C GLU A 754 43.95 -13.32 43.49
N GLY A 755 43.08 -12.94 42.57
CA GLY A 755 43.44 -12.54 41.19
C GLY A 755 43.88 -13.70 40.29
N LYS A 756 43.70 -14.96 40.70
CA LYS A 756 44.05 -16.16 39.92
C LYS A 756 42.84 -17.06 39.71
N LYS A 757 42.96 -17.93 38.69
CA LYS A 757 42.03 -19.02 38.40
C LYS A 757 42.80 -20.29 38.04
N SER A 758 42.16 -21.44 38.26
CA SER A 758 42.65 -22.73 37.76
C SER A 758 41.86 -23.10 36.50
N LEU A 759 42.58 -23.37 35.42
CA LEU A 759 42.01 -23.92 34.19
C LEU A 759 42.42 -25.34 34.01
N ALA A 760 41.47 -26.25 33.92
CA ALA A 760 41.73 -27.66 33.66
C ALA A 760 41.46 -28.00 32.19
N ILE A 761 42.41 -28.67 31.56
CA ILE A 761 42.34 -29.09 30.16
C ILE A 761 42.56 -30.60 30.03
N THR A 762 41.83 -31.24 29.12
CA THR A 762 42.13 -32.58 28.61
C THR A 762 42.85 -32.45 27.29
N VAL A 763 43.97 -33.11 27.15
CA VAL A 763 44.77 -33.21 25.92
C VAL A 763 44.68 -34.61 25.36
N ARG A 764 44.20 -34.74 24.14
CA ARG A 764 44.08 -36.00 23.40
C ARG A 764 45.32 -36.20 22.52
N LEU A 765 46.06 -37.27 22.82
CA LEU A 765 47.25 -37.68 22.09
C LEU A 765 46.85 -38.82 21.12
N GLN A 766 47.07 -38.63 19.83
CA GLN A 766 46.74 -39.61 18.80
C GLN A 766 48.03 -40.05 18.09
N PRO A 767 48.53 -41.22 18.37
CA PRO A 767 49.69 -41.78 17.66
C PRO A 767 49.37 -42.12 16.19
N SER A 768 50.37 -41.94 15.30
CA SER A 768 50.28 -42.32 13.88
C SER A 768 51.00 -43.66 13.56
N ASP A 769 52.14 -43.92 14.19
CA ASP A 769 53.03 -44.99 13.75
C ASP A 769 53.13 -46.14 14.73
N ALA A 770 53.09 -45.90 16.02
CA ALA A 770 53.20 -46.89 17.09
C ALA A 770 52.40 -46.48 18.32
N THR A 771 51.98 -47.48 19.13
CA THR A 771 51.37 -47.25 20.44
C THR A 771 52.30 -46.47 21.36
N LEU A 772 51.78 -45.44 22.04
CA LEU A 772 52.52 -44.59 22.94
C LEU A 772 53.01 -45.38 24.17
N LYS A 773 54.31 -45.27 24.52
CA LYS A 773 54.84 -45.75 25.76
C LYS A 773 54.76 -44.65 26.81
N GLU A 774 54.84 -45.04 28.09
CA GLU A 774 54.84 -44.12 29.24
C GLU A 774 55.86 -42.98 29.09
N LYS A 775 57.06 -43.31 28.66
CA LYS A 775 58.14 -42.35 28.41
C LYS A 775 57.77 -41.31 27.31
N ASP A 776 57.04 -41.71 26.30
CA ASP A 776 56.60 -40.79 25.21
C ASP A 776 55.54 -39.84 25.72
N ILE A 777 54.57 -40.33 26.48
CA ILE A 777 53.56 -39.57 27.16
C ILE A 777 54.11 -38.53 28.13
N GLU A 778 55.06 -38.93 28.97
CA GLU A 778 55.79 -38.05 29.92
C GLU A 778 56.54 -36.94 29.17
N ALA A 779 57.26 -37.29 28.10
CA ALA A 779 57.99 -36.32 27.29
C ALA A 779 57.09 -35.26 26.68
N VAL A 780 55.88 -35.63 26.13
CA VAL A 780 54.94 -34.69 25.63
C VAL A 780 54.30 -33.90 26.76
N SER A 781 53.92 -34.53 27.85
CA SER A 781 53.41 -33.86 29.05
C SER A 781 54.28 -32.73 29.53
N THR A 782 55.60 -33.01 29.60
CA THR A 782 56.63 -32.00 29.99
C THR A 782 56.62 -30.83 28.99
N LYS A 783 56.60 -31.11 27.68
CA LYS A 783 56.56 -30.07 26.66
C LYS A 783 55.28 -29.23 26.77
N ILE A 784 54.15 -29.85 27.08
CA ILE A 784 52.87 -29.14 27.28
C ILE A 784 52.97 -28.15 28.44
N VAL A 785 53.46 -28.65 29.60
CA VAL A 785 53.64 -27.82 30.80
C VAL A 785 54.59 -26.65 30.53
N GLU A 786 55.76 -26.89 29.94
CA GLU A 786 56.71 -25.85 29.59
C GLU A 786 56.10 -24.78 28.64
N LYS A 787 55.43 -25.23 27.62
CA LYS A 787 54.79 -24.30 26.64
C LYS A 787 53.68 -23.46 27.26
N VAL A 788 52.81 -24.05 28.06
CA VAL A 788 51.74 -23.36 28.78
C VAL A 788 52.32 -22.38 29.79
N MET A 789 53.30 -22.79 30.59
CA MET A 789 54.01 -21.91 31.57
C MET A 789 54.62 -20.70 30.85
N LYS A 790 55.28 -20.94 29.71
CA LYS A 790 55.94 -19.88 28.94
C LYS A 790 54.92 -18.89 28.36
N ALA A 791 53.75 -19.37 27.90
CA ALA A 791 52.75 -18.56 27.24
C ALA A 791 51.84 -17.79 28.22
N THR A 792 51.56 -18.35 29.39
CA THR A 792 50.57 -17.82 30.33
C THR A 792 51.18 -17.33 31.66
N GLY A 793 52.46 -17.64 31.94
CA GLY A 793 53.01 -17.42 33.25
C GLY A 793 52.38 -18.32 34.33
N GLY A 794 51.58 -19.27 33.97
CA GLY A 794 50.84 -20.16 34.88
C GLY A 794 51.73 -21.28 35.44
N VAL A 795 51.24 -21.92 36.46
CA VAL A 795 51.92 -23.02 37.15
C VAL A 795 51.03 -24.26 37.14
N LEU A 796 51.57 -25.43 36.85
CA LEU A 796 50.82 -26.68 36.97
C LEU A 796 50.36 -26.85 38.42
N ARG A 797 49.06 -27.11 38.59
CA ARG A 797 48.47 -27.42 39.88
C ARG A 797 48.75 -28.89 40.21
N GLY A 798 49.56 -29.14 41.28
CA GLY A 798 49.83 -30.45 41.73
C GLY A 798 48.68 -31.15 42.40
#